data_3a778487c02313747c9bd271aab0f77d
#
_entry.id   3a778487c02313747c9bd271aab0f77d
#
_cell.length_a   1.000
_cell.length_b   1.000
_cell.length_c   1.000
_cell.angle_alpha   90.00
_cell.angle_beta   90.00
_cell.angle_gamma   90.00
#
_symmetry.space_group_name_H-M   'P 1'
#
loop_
_entity.id
_entity.type
_entity.pdbx_description
1 polymer ?
#
loop_
_entity_poly.entity_id
_entity_poly.type
_entity_poly.pdbx_seq_one_letter_code
_entity_poly.pdbx_strand_id
1 'polypeptide(L)'
;MIKKQLETEKDLNVTQEVRGLAARPASARLLEAARQTPQEVFAAYETTPQGQPRPDIMRALFGRNELARKKADSILKRLFKAFINPFTVVLIVLAVISFITDYVIVEPEDRDLTAVLIVGIMVFISGTLRFVQEVRSGNAAERLQAMVKTTIAVLRDGESRERPISELVVGDVIRLAAGDMIPADVRIVETKDLFVSQSSLTGESEPMEKWTAAQPQTGGNPLECNNLAFMGSTVVSGSALALVIAVGKDTLFGALARRVAETRVRTNFEKGVNAVSWVLIRFMVGMVPVVLFLNGFTKGDWVQAALFALSVAVGLTPEMLPMIVSANLAKGAVAMSRKKVIVKHLNAIQNLGAMNILCTDKTGTLTQDRIVLEYPLDVHGNVDERVLRHAFLNSYHQTGLRNLMDEAIVDHAYETNMLPLWQDYRKVDEIPFDFTRRRMSVVVADKAGKTQIITKGAVEEMLSICSYAEYKGNVEPLTSALSEEILATVRRYNEAGLRVIAVAHKTNPMVAGAFSVADESDMVLIGYLAFLDPPKDSAAAAVAALKEYGVAVKVLTGDNDAVTRSVCGQVGLRSHSLLLGSDVEAMDDAALRAAAERTDIFAKLTPQQKARIVTCLRENGHTVGFMGDGINDAAAMKASDVGISVDSAVDIARESADIILLEKDLMVLEQGAIEGRRIYANIIKYIKMTASSNFGNMFSVLAASAFLPFLPLAPHRRCPTAWPCMKCRR
;
A
#
# COMPACT_ATOMS: atom_id res chain seq x y z
N MET A 1 -25.26 2.33 28.03
CA MET A 1 -25.05 2.34 29.48
C MET A 1 -23.66 2.85 29.87
N ILE A 2 -22.60 2.51 29.15
CA ILE A 2 -21.22 2.98 29.41
C ILE A 2 -21.04 4.50 29.20
N LYS A 3 -21.80 5.13 28.30
CA LYS A 3 -21.80 6.61 28.09
C LYS A 3 -22.37 7.41 29.25
N LYS A 4 -23.22 6.82 30.11
CA LYS A 4 -23.83 7.47 31.24
C LYS A 4 -23.07 7.30 32.57
N GLN A 5 -22.17 6.33 32.67
CA GLN A 5 -21.37 6.09 33.88
C GLN A 5 -20.02 6.85 33.88
N LEU A 6 -19.51 7.29 32.73
CA LEU A 6 -18.33 8.16 32.63
C LEU A 6 -18.64 9.65 32.88
N GLU A 7 -19.92 10.01 32.89
CA GLU A 7 -20.37 11.42 33.07
C GLU A 7 -20.40 11.90 34.53
N THR A 8 -20.14 11.05 35.53
CA THR A 8 -20.51 11.44 36.89
C THR A 8 -19.36 11.67 37.88
N GLU A 9 -18.08 11.30 37.64
CA GLU A 9 -17.05 11.54 38.66
C GLU A 9 -15.62 11.90 38.18
N LYS A 10 -15.28 11.73 36.90
CA LYS A 10 -13.97 12.13 36.36
C LYS A 10 -13.98 13.32 35.39
N ASP A 11 -15.15 13.83 35.05
CA ASP A 11 -15.35 14.93 34.10
C ASP A 11 -15.12 16.34 34.68
N LEU A 12 -14.83 16.46 35.96
CA LEU A 12 -14.78 17.75 36.65
C LEU A 12 -13.44 18.50 36.48
N ASN A 13 -12.43 17.92 35.80
CA ASN A 13 -11.09 18.52 35.76
C ASN A 13 -10.54 18.84 34.32
N VAL A 14 -11.38 18.88 33.29
CA VAL A 14 -11.00 19.46 32.00
C VAL A 14 -11.53 20.86 31.90
N THR A 15 -10.65 21.83 31.58
CA THR A 15 -11.04 23.25 31.53
C THR A 15 -12.15 23.48 30.48
N GLN A 16 -12.94 24.53 30.69
CA GLN A 16 -13.95 24.96 29.72
C GLN A 16 -13.34 25.24 28.33
N GLU A 17 -12.05 25.58 28.27
CA GLU A 17 -11.31 25.84 27.03
C GLU A 17 -11.20 24.59 26.15
N VAL A 18 -10.76 23.44 26.65
CA VAL A 18 -10.67 22.19 25.86
C VAL A 18 -12.04 21.71 25.39
N ARG A 19 -13.07 21.87 26.21
CA ARG A 19 -14.46 21.60 25.78
C ARG A 19 -14.93 22.56 24.69
N GLY A 20 -14.52 23.83 24.76
CA GLY A 20 -14.76 24.82 23.72
C GLY A 20 -14.06 24.48 22.41
N LEU A 21 -12.82 23.96 22.48
CA LEU A 21 -12.08 23.49 21.30
C LEU A 21 -12.78 22.28 20.63
N ALA A 22 -13.31 21.36 21.42
CA ALA A 22 -14.01 20.19 20.87
C ALA A 22 -15.28 20.56 20.09
N ALA A 23 -15.92 21.69 20.41
CA ALA A 23 -17.08 22.19 19.71
C ALA A 23 -16.75 22.93 18.40
N ARG A 24 -15.49 23.35 18.19
CA ARG A 24 -15.05 24.09 16.98
C ARG A 24 -14.73 23.14 15.83
N PRO A 25 -14.94 23.57 14.56
CA PRO A 25 -14.49 22.82 13.39
C PRO A 25 -12.97 22.61 13.43
N ALA A 26 -12.51 21.45 12.94
CA ALA A 26 -11.08 21.11 12.92
C ALA A 26 -10.24 22.14 12.15
N SER A 27 -10.74 22.67 11.04
CA SER A 27 -10.06 23.73 10.27
C SER A 27 -9.80 24.98 11.10
N ALA A 28 -10.77 25.39 11.93
CA ALA A 28 -10.62 26.54 12.82
C ALA A 28 -9.56 26.25 13.91
N ARG A 29 -9.56 25.05 14.50
CA ARG A 29 -8.54 24.61 15.48
C ARG A 29 -7.12 24.60 14.88
N LEU A 30 -6.98 24.12 13.65
CA LEU A 30 -5.71 24.10 12.92
C LEU A 30 -5.18 25.52 12.67
N LEU A 31 -6.03 26.43 12.17
CA LEU A 31 -5.64 27.82 11.94
C LEU A 31 -5.28 28.55 13.24
N GLU A 32 -5.99 28.26 14.34
CA GLU A 32 -5.68 28.80 15.66
C GLU A 32 -4.33 28.26 16.16
N ALA A 33 -4.09 26.96 16.06
CA ALA A 33 -2.81 26.35 16.43
C ALA A 33 -1.65 26.84 15.56
N ALA A 34 -1.89 27.20 14.29
CA ALA A 34 -0.85 27.79 13.43
C ALA A 34 -0.42 29.20 13.87
N ARG A 35 -1.32 29.95 14.48
CA ARG A 35 -1.07 31.33 14.98
C ARG A 35 -0.38 31.36 16.33
N GLN A 36 -0.44 30.27 17.08
CA GLN A 36 0.11 30.14 18.43
C GLN A 36 1.56 29.67 18.42
N THR A 37 2.31 30.07 19.42
CA THR A 37 3.62 29.49 19.71
C THR A 37 3.48 28.05 20.22
N PRO A 38 4.53 27.21 20.15
CA PRO A 38 4.47 25.84 20.68
C PRO A 38 3.99 25.77 22.13
N GLN A 39 4.43 26.71 23.00
CA GLN A 39 4.04 26.73 24.40
C GLN A 39 2.53 27.05 24.59
N GLU A 40 2.01 28.00 23.84
CA GLU A 40 0.57 28.33 23.86
C GLU A 40 -0.29 27.16 23.36
N VAL A 41 0.17 26.44 22.33
CA VAL A 41 -0.54 25.26 21.83
C VAL A 41 -0.52 24.13 22.85
N PHE A 42 0.59 23.87 23.53
CA PHE A 42 0.65 22.90 24.63
C PHE A 42 -0.34 23.24 25.74
N ALA A 43 -0.41 24.51 26.14
CA ALA A 43 -1.32 24.98 27.17
C ALA A 43 -2.79 24.83 26.73
N ALA A 44 -3.14 25.21 25.48
CA ALA A 44 -4.50 25.12 24.96
C ALA A 44 -5.04 23.69 24.93
N TYR A 45 -4.20 22.68 24.71
CA TYR A 45 -4.56 21.25 24.67
C TYR A 45 -4.27 20.51 25.99
N GLU A 46 -3.98 21.22 27.10
CA GLU A 46 -3.64 20.65 28.41
C GLU A 46 -2.60 19.51 28.31
N THR A 47 -1.56 19.73 27.51
CA THR A 47 -0.51 18.75 27.29
C THR A 47 0.86 19.37 27.56
N THR A 48 1.90 18.56 27.61
CA THR A 48 3.28 18.99 27.88
C THR A 48 4.22 18.42 26.82
N PRO A 49 5.44 18.92 26.70
CA PRO A 49 6.45 18.29 25.84
C PRO A 49 6.71 16.81 26.16
N GLN A 50 6.39 16.36 27.39
CA GLN A 50 6.47 14.95 27.81
C GLN A 50 5.26 14.12 27.37
N GLY A 51 4.22 14.73 26.78
CA GLY A 51 3.06 14.06 26.22
C GLY A 51 1.74 14.39 26.91
N GLN A 52 0.67 13.76 26.42
CA GLN A 52 -0.72 13.96 26.89
C GLN A 52 -0.98 13.15 28.18
N PRO A 53 -1.27 13.81 29.32
CA PRO A 53 -1.49 13.10 30.60
C PRO A 53 -2.85 12.41 30.71
N ARG A 54 -3.84 12.79 29.88
CA ARG A 54 -5.23 12.29 29.96
C ARG A 54 -5.79 11.79 28.61
N PRO A 55 -5.18 10.77 27.99
CA PRO A 55 -5.56 10.34 26.65
C PRO A 55 -7.01 9.80 26.58
N ASP A 56 -7.54 9.21 27.64
CA ASP A 56 -8.91 8.66 27.64
C ASP A 56 -9.98 9.75 27.60
N ILE A 57 -9.74 10.86 28.27
CA ILE A 57 -10.65 12.02 28.24
C ILE A 57 -10.63 12.67 26.87
N MET A 58 -9.43 12.87 26.29
CA MET A 58 -9.30 13.41 24.94
C MET A 58 -9.96 12.52 23.89
N ARG A 59 -9.87 11.19 24.06
CA ARG A 59 -10.58 10.22 23.21
C ARG A 59 -12.10 10.34 23.32
N ALA A 60 -12.61 10.60 24.49
CA ALA A 60 -14.06 10.78 24.71
C ALA A 60 -14.57 12.08 24.06
N LEU A 61 -13.78 13.16 24.09
CA LEU A 61 -14.13 14.47 23.55
C LEU A 61 -13.98 14.55 22.02
N PHE A 62 -12.86 14.10 21.48
CA PHE A 62 -12.50 14.26 20.07
C PHE A 62 -12.68 12.99 19.23
N GLY A 63 -12.90 11.83 19.85
CA GLY A 63 -13.05 10.55 19.16
C GLY A 63 -11.75 9.80 18.96
N ARG A 64 -11.81 8.76 18.12
CA ARG A 64 -10.66 7.91 17.75
C ARG A 64 -10.06 8.36 16.43
N ASN A 65 -8.79 8.08 16.25
CA ASN A 65 -8.11 8.30 14.97
C ASN A 65 -8.44 7.16 13.98
N GLU A 66 -9.69 7.12 13.56
CA GLU A 66 -10.21 6.17 12.58
C GLU A 66 -10.96 6.95 11.50
N LEU A 67 -10.59 6.74 10.24
CA LEU A 67 -11.35 7.24 9.10
C LEU A 67 -12.72 6.54 9.09
N ALA A 68 -13.76 7.25 8.63
CA ALA A 68 -15.09 6.69 8.50
C ALA A 68 -15.08 5.52 7.50
N ARG A 69 -14.72 4.33 7.96
CA ARG A 69 -14.95 3.10 7.20
C ARG A 69 -16.44 2.90 7.08
N LYS A 70 -16.93 2.50 5.89
CA LYS A 70 -18.29 1.98 5.79
C LYS A 70 -18.41 0.88 6.83
N LYS A 71 -19.17 1.12 7.91
CA LYS A 71 -19.46 0.06 8.89
C LYS A 71 -19.97 -1.13 8.09
N ALA A 72 -19.39 -2.29 8.34
CA ALA A 72 -19.91 -3.53 7.78
C ALA A 72 -21.43 -3.56 7.99
N ASP A 73 -22.17 -3.87 6.94
CA ASP A 73 -23.62 -3.92 7.03
C ASP A 73 -24.01 -4.82 8.22
N SER A 74 -24.94 -4.35 9.04
CA SER A 74 -25.44 -5.12 10.20
C SER A 74 -25.90 -6.50 9.74
N ILE A 75 -25.76 -7.50 10.58
CA ILE A 75 -26.18 -8.89 10.29
C ILE A 75 -27.61 -8.92 9.76
N LEU A 76 -28.51 -8.15 10.36
CA LEU A 76 -29.91 -8.03 9.91
C LEU A 76 -30.02 -7.45 8.48
N LYS A 77 -29.21 -6.44 8.15
CA LYS A 77 -29.20 -5.82 6.83
C LYS A 77 -28.60 -6.75 5.78
N ARG A 78 -27.55 -7.52 6.14
CA ARG A 78 -26.98 -8.58 5.30
C ARG A 78 -28.00 -9.68 5.04
N LEU A 79 -28.74 -10.12 6.08
CA LEU A 79 -29.81 -11.09 5.96
C LEU A 79 -30.90 -10.57 5.00
N PHE A 80 -31.40 -9.37 5.19
CA PHE A 80 -32.40 -8.76 4.34
C PHE A 80 -31.97 -8.66 2.88
N LYS A 81 -30.74 -8.20 2.64
CA LYS A 81 -30.14 -8.15 1.28
C LYS A 81 -29.96 -9.53 0.64
N ALA A 82 -29.71 -10.55 1.43
CA ALA A 82 -29.56 -11.91 0.92
C ALA A 82 -30.89 -12.47 0.40
N PHE A 83 -32.01 -12.11 1.04
CA PHE A 83 -33.36 -12.56 0.67
C PHE A 83 -34.09 -11.63 -0.31
N ILE A 84 -33.72 -10.34 -0.39
CA ILE A 84 -34.31 -9.40 -1.35
C ILE A 84 -33.27 -9.03 -2.41
N ASN A 85 -33.33 -9.75 -3.50
CA ASN A 85 -32.57 -9.50 -4.71
C ASN A 85 -33.49 -9.64 -5.94
N PRO A 86 -33.13 -9.14 -7.13
CA PRO A 86 -34.00 -9.19 -8.31
C PRO A 86 -34.54 -10.58 -8.64
N PHE A 87 -33.78 -11.62 -8.36
CA PHE A 87 -34.16 -13.01 -8.60
C PHE A 87 -35.22 -13.52 -7.61
N THR A 88 -34.96 -13.35 -6.32
CA THR A 88 -35.95 -13.76 -5.32
C THR A 88 -37.25 -12.97 -5.46
N VAL A 89 -37.20 -11.72 -5.93
CA VAL A 89 -38.39 -10.95 -6.26
C VAL A 89 -39.17 -11.61 -7.39
N VAL A 90 -38.49 -12.01 -8.46
CA VAL A 90 -39.16 -12.72 -9.59
C VAL A 90 -39.72 -14.08 -9.14
N LEU A 91 -38.99 -14.84 -8.33
CA LEU A 91 -39.48 -16.08 -7.74
C LEU A 91 -40.71 -15.85 -6.85
N ILE A 92 -40.73 -14.81 -6.05
CA ILE A 92 -41.85 -14.41 -5.19
C ILE A 92 -43.07 -14.05 -6.08
N VAL A 93 -42.85 -13.27 -7.17
CA VAL A 93 -43.90 -12.93 -8.12
C VAL A 93 -44.46 -14.18 -8.75
N LEU A 94 -43.62 -15.13 -9.18
CA LEU A 94 -44.02 -16.41 -9.68
C LEU A 94 -44.84 -17.22 -8.66
N ALA A 95 -44.36 -17.27 -7.42
CA ALA A 95 -45.08 -17.94 -6.32
C ALA A 95 -46.47 -17.33 -6.09
N VAL A 96 -46.56 -15.98 -6.15
CA VAL A 96 -47.84 -15.27 -6.01
C VAL A 96 -48.76 -15.57 -7.18
N ILE A 97 -48.26 -15.58 -8.40
CA ILE A 97 -49.07 -15.92 -9.59
C ILE A 97 -49.53 -17.38 -9.48
N SER A 98 -48.64 -18.32 -9.18
CA SER A 98 -49.00 -19.74 -8.98
C SER A 98 -50.01 -19.90 -7.82
N PHE A 99 -49.86 -19.14 -6.74
CA PHE A 99 -50.85 -19.17 -5.67
C PHE A 99 -52.23 -18.71 -6.14
N ILE A 100 -52.30 -17.67 -6.94
CA ILE A 100 -53.54 -17.15 -7.48
C ILE A 100 -54.14 -18.15 -8.47
N THR A 101 -53.35 -18.64 -9.44
CA THR A 101 -53.84 -19.57 -10.50
C THR A 101 -54.17 -20.95 -9.98
N ASP A 102 -53.39 -21.47 -9.03
CA ASP A 102 -53.45 -22.88 -8.61
C ASP A 102 -54.21 -23.12 -7.33
N TYR A 103 -54.51 -22.04 -6.56
CA TYR A 103 -55.19 -22.14 -5.30
C TYR A 103 -56.45 -21.26 -5.16
N VAL A 104 -56.40 -20.00 -5.69
CA VAL A 104 -57.51 -19.04 -5.50
C VAL A 104 -58.57 -19.19 -6.56
N ILE A 105 -58.19 -19.38 -7.84
CA ILE A 105 -59.10 -19.41 -8.99
C ILE A 105 -59.72 -20.80 -9.20
N VAL A 106 -59.03 -21.85 -8.74
CA VAL A 106 -59.40 -23.25 -8.96
C VAL A 106 -60.39 -23.74 -7.91
N GLU A 107 -61.29 -24.65 -8.27
CA GLU A 107 -62.29 -25.29 -7.41
C GLU A 107 -61.62 -25.97 -6.20
N PRO A 108 -62.29 -26.05 -5.03
CA PRO A 108 -61.69 -26.56 -3.78
C PRO A 108 -61.08 -27.96 -3.87
N GLU A 109 -61.56 -28.81 -4.78
CA GLU A 109 -61.09 -30.20 -4.97
C GLU A 109 -59.78 -30.28 -5.78
N ASP A 110 -59.47 -29.26 -6.58
CA ASP A 110 -58.29 -29.21 -7.48
C ASP A 110 -57.17 -28.24 -6.97
N ARG A 111 -57.25 -27.74 -5.74
CA ARG A 111 -56.29 -26.83 -5.16
C ARG A 111 -54.93 -27.48 -4.92
N ASP A 112 -53.88 -26.90 -5.46
CA ASP A 112 -52.50 -27.40 -5.33
C ASP A 112 -51.54 -26.29 -4.91
N LEU A 113 -50.86 -26.49 -3.79
CA LEU A 113 -49.84 -25.58 -3.23
C LEU A 113 -48.41 -26.07 -3.53
N THR A 114 -48.24 -27.19 -4.21
CA THR A 114 -46.91 -27.81 -4.40
C THR A 114 -45.92 -26.88 -5.07
N ALA A 115 -46.34 -26.15 -6.12
CA ALA A 115 -45.49 -25.21 -6.84
C ALA A 115 -45.03 -24.03 -5.91
N VAL A 116 -45.97 -23.49 -5.14
CA VAL A 116 -45.67 -22.38 -4.19
C VAL A 116 -44.71 -22.86 -3.11
N LEU A 117 -44.89 -24.06 -2.59
CA LEU A 117 -44.04 -24.65 -1.55
C LEU A 117 -42.60 -24.90 -2.06
N ILE A 118 -42.49 -25.46 -3.29
CA ILE A 118 -41.18 -25.69 -3.93
C ILE A 118 -40.45 -24.38 -4.13
N VAL A 119 -41.09 -23.33 -4.65
CA VAL A 119 -40.48 -22.01 -4.84
C VAL A 119 -40.10 -21.39 -3.49
N GLY A 120 -40.93 -21.51 -2.45
CA GLY A 120 -40.66 -21.07 -1.12
C GLY A 120 -39.38 -21.71 -0.52
N ILE A 121 -39.26 -23.04 -0.67
CA ILE A 121 -38.08 -23.80 -0.24
C ILE A 121 -36.85 -23.35 -1.04
N MET A 122 -36.94 -23.14 -2.34
CA MET A 122 -35.83 -22.67 -3.17
C MET A 122 -35.36 -21.27 -2.74
N VAL A 123 -36.29 -20.34 -2.49
CA VAL A 123 -35.97 -18.98 -1.99
C VAL A 123 -35.27 -19.08 -0.64
N PHE A 124 -35.76 -19.92 0.26
CA PHE A 124 -35.19 -20.10 1.59
C PHE A 124 -33.77 -20.68 1.54
N ILE A 125 -33.54 -21.74 0.78
CA ILE A 125 -32.22 -22.37 0.62
C ILE A 125 -31.24 -21.38 -0.05
N SER A 126 -31.64 -20.74 -1.14
CA SER A 126 -30.81 -19.78 -1.85
C SER A 126 -30.45 -18.59 -0.99
N GLY A 127 -31.42 -18.00 -0.31
CA GLY A 127 -31.19 -16.86 0.61
C GLY A 127 -30.29 -17.24 1.78
N THR A 128 -30.47 -18.42 2.37
CA THR A 128 -29.62 -18.91 3.48
C THR A 128 -28.19 -19.16 3.03
N LEU A 129 -27.98 -19.83 1.89
CA LEU A 129 -26.65 -20.06 1.32
C LEU A 129 -25.93 -18.75 1.05
N ARG A 130 -26.62 -17.80 0.44
CA ARG A 130 -26.09 -16.45 0.15
C ARG A 130 -25.71 -15.72 1.42
N PHE A 131 -26.55 -15.72 2.42
CA PHE A 131 -26.28 -15.10 3.73
C PHE A 131 -25.05 -15.72 4.40
N VAL A 132 -24.96 -17.05 4.49
CA VAL A 132 -23.81 -17.75 5.10
C VAL A 132 -22.51 -17.42 4.36
N GLN A 133 -22.52 -17.40 3.03
CA GLN A 133 -21.34 -17.09 2.23
C GLN A 133 -20.93 -15.63 2.38
N GLU A 134 -21.88 -14.68 2.37
CA GLU A 134 -21.59 -13.24 2.56
C GLU A 134 -21.01 -12.97 3.94
N VAL A 135 -21.53 -13.59 4.99
CA VAL A 135 -20.98 -13.45 6.35
C VAL A 135 -19.58 -14.04 6.44
N ARG A 136 -19.34 -15.24 5.89
CA ARG A 136 -18.02 -15.88 5.92
C ARG A 136 -16.97 -15.09 5.15
N SER A 137 -17.30 -14.59 3.96
CA SER A 137 -16.34 -13.81 3.15
C SER A 137 -16.05 -12.46 3.75
N GLY A 138 -17.07 -11.76 4.29
CA GLY A 138 -16.91 -10.49 4.98
C GLY A 138 -16.01 -10.59 6.22
N ASN A 139 -16.27 -11.57 7.08
CA ASN A 139 -15.47 -11.78 8.29
C ASN A 139 -14.02 -12.18 7.99
N ALA A 140 -13.77 -12.91 6.89
CA ALA A 140 -12.41 -13.25 6.48
C ALA A 140 -11.64 -12.01 6.02
N ALA A 141 -12.27 -11.14 5.23
CA ALA A 141 -11.66 -9.89 4.77
C ALA A 141 -11.34 -8.94 5.94
N GLU A 142 -12.26 -8.79 6.91
CA GLU A 142 -12.05 -7.97 8.11
C GLU A 142 -10.87 -8.47 8.96
N ARG A 143 -10.75 -9.80 9.15
CA ARG A 143 -9.62 -10.39 9.90
C ARG A 143 -8.28 -10.14 9.24
N LEU A 144 -8.20 -10.24 7.91
CA LEU A 144 -6.95 -10.00 7.17
C LEU A 144 -6.51 -8.54 7.28
N GLN A 145 -7.45 -7.58 7.14
CA GLN A 145 -7.15 -6.16 7.32
C GLN A 145 -6.68 -5.81 8.74
N ALA A 146 -7.16 -6.53 9.76
CA ALA A 146 -6.75 -6.32 11.14
C ALA A 146 -5.33 -6.86 11.46
N MET A 147 -4.72 -7.66 10.58
CA MET A 147 -3.37 -8.19 10.78
C MET A 147 -2.28 -7.15 10.49
N VAL A 148 -2.55 -6.16 9.63
CA VAL A 148 -1.61 -5.08 9.32
C VAL A 148 -1.98 -3.86 10.17
N LYS A 149 -1.14 -3.54 11.15
CA LYS A 149 -1.29 -2.36 12.02
C LYS A 149 -0.15 -1.40 11.73
N THR A 150 -0.48 -0.18 11.33
CA THR A 150 0.48 0.91 11.26
C THR A 150 0.66 1.49 12.66
N THR A 151 1.90 1.67 13.10
CA THR A 151 2.27 2.25 14.39
C THR A 151 2.98 3.58 14.19
N ILE A 152 3.06 4.38 15.23
CA ILE A 152 3.83 5.63 15.29
C ILE A 152 4.41 5.81 16.69
N ALA A 153 5.57 6.43 16.78
CA ALA A 153 6.20 6.77 18.04
C ALA A 153 5.45 7.90 18.75
N VAL A 154 4.81 7.60 19.86
CA VAL A 154 4.03 8.55 20.68
C VAL A 154 4.74 8.78 22.00
N LEU A 155 4.90 10.04 22.36
CA LEU A 155 5.48 10.47 23.63
C LEU A 155 4.35 10.62 24.66
N ARG A 156 4.38 9.83 25.72
CA ARG A 156 3.49 9.95 26.89
C ARG A 156 4.28 9.68 28.15
N ASP A 157 4.06 10.47 29.17
CA ASP A 157 4.76 10.36 30.46
C ASP A 157 6.32 10.43 30.34
N GLY A 158 6.81 11.15 29.32
CA GLY A 158 8.24 11.26 29.02
C GLY A 158 8.86 10.06 28.29
N GLU A 159 8.10 9.00 28.05
CA GLU A 159 8.55 7.82 27.32
C GLU A 159 8.02 7.79 25.88
N SER A 160 8.90 7.55 24.92
CA SER A 160 8.53 7.33 23.53
C SER A 160 8.24 5.84 23.32
N ARG A 161 7.01 5.51 22.90
CA ARG A 161 6.58 4.12 22.62
C ARG A 161 5.84 4.05 21.31
N GLU A 162 6.08 2.97 20.56
CA GLU A 162 5.29 2.64 19.37
C GLU A 162 3.85 2.29 19.75
N ARG A 163 2.88 3.01 19.15
CA ARG A 163 1.45 2.77 19.35
C ARG A 163 0.72 2.68 18.01
N PRO A 164 -0.33 1.86 17.92
CA PRO A 164 -1.19 1.86 16.74
C PRO A 164 -1.76 3.25 16.48
N ILE A 165 -1.76 3.69 15.23
CA ILE A 165 -2.29 5.02 14.84
C ILE A 165 -3.75 5.23 15.27
N SER A 166 -4.54 4.16 15.38
CA SER A 166 -5.94 4.20 15.86
C SER A 166 -6.08 4.58 17.34
N GLU A 167 -4.99 4.49 18.12
CA GLU A 167 -4.96 4.87 19.54
C GLU A 167 -4.56 6.32 19.77
N LEU A 168 -4.15 7.05 18.72
CA LEU A 168 -3.84 8.47 18.80
C LEU A 168 -5.06 9.28 19.23
N VAL A 169 -4.78 10.30 20.05
CA VAL A 169 -5.77 11.26 20.50
C VAL A 169 -5.29 12.69 20.28
N VAL A 170 -6.21 13.63 20.23
CA VAL A 170 -5.86 15.06 20.20
C VAL A 170 -5.03 15.40 21.46
N GLY A 171 -3.96 16.16 21.28
CA GLY A 171 -3.03 16.50 22.36
C GLY A 171 -1.86 15.50 22.51
N ASP A 172 -1.83 14.36 21.81
CA ASP A 172 -0.65 13.50 21.79
C ASP A 172 0.52 14.20 21.13
N VAL A 173 1.73 13.95 21.64
CA VAL A 173 2.99 14.37 21.01
C VAL A 173 3.55 13.17 20.28
N ILE A 174 3.77 13.32 18.97
CA ILE A 174 4.33 12.28 18.12
C ILE A 174 5.70 12.66 17.59
N ARG A 175 6.55 11.66 17.39
CA ARG A 175 7.83 11.83 16.70
C ARG A 175 7.66 11.44 15.25
N LEU A 176 8.15 12.29 14.35
CA LEU A 176 8.15 12.09 12.91
C LEU A 176 9.59 12.00 12.41
N ALA A 177 9.86 11.07 11.51
CA ALA A 177 11.13 10.87 10.83
C ALA A 177 10.92 10.65 9.33
N ALA A 178 11.99 10.76 8.55
CA ALA A 178 11.93 10.48 7.11
C ALA A 178 11.37 9.08 6.83
N GLY A 179 10.37 8.99 5.96
CA GLY A 179 9.65 7.76 5.63
C GLY A 179 8.33 7.58 6.36
N ASP A 180 8.07 8.31 7.42
CA ASP A 180 6.83 8.22 8.16
C ASP A 180 5.67 8.86 7.37
N MET A 181 4.52 8.22 7.45
CA MET A 181 3.26 8.82 7.04
C MET A 181 2.63 9.53 8.23
N ILE A 182 2.28 10.79 8.06
CA ILE A 182 1.65 11.60 9.10
C ILE A 182 0.25 11.04 9.40
N PRO A 183 0.00 10.54 10.63
CA PRO A 183 -1.20 9.77 10.95
C PRO A 183 -2.42 10.61 11.32
N ALA A 184 -2.23 11.90 11.55
CA ALA A 184 -3.25 12.85 12.02
C ALA A 184 -2.89 14.26 11.56
N ASP A 185 -3.78 15.25 11.68
CA ASP A 185 -3.39 16.63 11.44
C ASP A 185 -2.67 17.18 12.68
N VAL A 186 -1.47 17.71 12.48
CA VAL A 186 -0.54 18.06 13.56
C VAL A 186 0.02 19.47 13.44
N ARG A 187 0.41 20.05 14.58
CA ARG A 187 1.19 21.25 14.72
C ARG A 187 2.65 20.87 15.03
N ILE A 188 3.58 21.32 14.20
CA ILE A 188 5.01 21.08 14.40
C ILE A 188 5.49 21.93 15.57
N VAL A 189 6.03 21.31 16.62
CA VAL A 189 6.49 21.96 17.84
C VAL A 189 8.01 22.00 17.97
N GLU A 190 8.69 21.00 17.41
CA GLU A 190 10.14 20.96 17.19
C GLU A 190 10.40 20.41 15.79
N THR A 191 11.42 20.93 15.10
CA THR A 191 11.79 20.41 13.77
C THR A 191 13.27 20.57 13.53
N LYS A 192 13.80 19.65 12.70
CA LYS A 192 15.15 19.67 12.15
C LYS A 192 15.05 19.34 10.66
N ASP A 193 15.20 20.37 9.81
CA ASP A 193 15.17 20.31 8.35
C ASP A 193 14.04 19.41 7.79
N LEU A 194 12.82 19.65 8.29
CA LEU A 194 11.66 18.82 7.97
C LEU A 194 11.06 19.23 6.63
N PHE A 195 11.07 18.31 5.67
CA PHE A 195 10.38 18.43 4.40
C PHE A 195 9.25 17.41 4.31
N VAL A 196 8.05 17.87 3.97
CA VAL A 196 6.83 17.06 3.92
C VAL A 196 6.22 17.15 2.53
N SER A 197 5.99 16.00 1.89
CA SER A 197 5.19 15.90 0.67
C SER A 197 3.70 15.89 1.02
N GLN A 198 2.97 16.85 0.48
CA GLN A 198 1.51 16.97 0.63
C GLN A 198 0.77 16.55 -0.64
N SER A 199 1.43 15.84 -1.56
CA SER A 199 0.89 15.44 -2.87
C SER A 199 -0.45 14.71 -2.80
N SER A 200 -0.71 13.96 -1.72
CA SER A 200 -1.98 13.29 -1.47
C SER A 200 -3.18 14.23 -1.24
N LEU A 201 -2.92 15.47 -0.85
CA LEU A 201 -3.93 16.50 -0.56
C LEU A 201 -3.99 17.61 -1.61
N THR A 202 -2.81 18.05 -2.08
CA THR A 202 -2.70 19.19 -3.01
C THR A 202 -2.53 18.76 -4.46
N GLY A 203 -2.06 17.52 -4.71
CA GLY A 203 -1.66 17.04 -6.02
C GLY A 203 -0.27 17.52 -6.46
N GLU A 204 0.39 18.41 -5.69
CA GLU A 204 1.72 18.92 -5.99
C GLU A 204 2.80 17.98 -5.46
N SER A 205 3.79 17.67 -6.28
CA SER A 205 4.83 16.71 -5.96
C SER A 205 6.00 17.30 -5.18
N GLU A 206 6.16 18.63 -5.16
CA GLU A 206 7.27 19.31 -4.52
C GLU A 206 7.12 19.27 -2.99
N PRO A 207 8.13 18.80 -2.24
CA PRO A 207 8.08 18.78 -0.78
C PRO A 207 8.15 20.21 -0.21
N MET A 208 7.32 20.46 0.79
CA MET A 208 7.31 21.75 1.51
C MET A 208 8.15 21.68 2.77
N GLU A 209 9.00 22.67 2.99
CA GLU A 209 9.70 22.84 4.26
C GLU A 209 8.73 23.24 5.37
N LYS A 210 8.88 22.60 6.54
CA LYS A 210 8.07 22.85 7.72
C LYS A 210 8.93 23.37 8.87
N TRP A 211 8.39 24.36 9.58
CA TRP A 211 9.07 25.00 10.74
C TRP A 211 8.15 25.20 11.94
N THR A 212 8.70 25.68 13.04
CA THR A 212 7.97 25.82 14.31
C THR A 212 7.38 27.21 14.56
N ALA A 213 7.82 28.22 13.83
CA ALA A 213 7.42 29.62 14.07
C ALA A 213 5.90 29.79 13.96
N ALA A 214 5.33 30.61 14.85
CA ALA A 214 3.93 31.01 14.77
C ALA A 214 3.68 31.85 13.51
N GLN A 215 2.52 31.62 12.86
CA GLN A 215 2.10 32.34 11.65
C GLN A 215 0.87 33.20 11.93
N PRO A 216 1.04 34.47 12.36
CA PRO A 216 -0.08 35.35 12.71
C PRO A 216 -1.02 35.67 11.53
N GLN A 217 -0.45 35.75 10.33
CA GLN A 217 -1.20 36.00 9.08
C GLN A 217 -1.37 34.68 8.33
N THR A 218 -2.51 34.03 8.53
CA THR A 218 -2.90 32.84 7.76
C THR A 218 -3.94 33.24 6.74
N GLY A 219 -3.78 32.86 5.47
CA GLY A 219 -4.72 33.16 4.37
C GLY A 219 -6.08 32.42 4.45
N GLY A 220 -6.41 31.85 5.62
CA GLY A 220 -7.64 31.08 5.85
C GLY A 220 -7.61 29.65 5.37
N ASN A 221 -6.56 29.22 4.66
CA ASN A 221 -6.35 27.84 4.21
C ASN A 221 -5.27 27.15 5.06
N PRO A 222 -5.60 26.11 5.86
CA PRO A 222 -4.60 25.41 6.67
C PRO A 222 -3.43 24.80 5.87
N LEU A 223 -3.68 24.40 4.58
CA LEU A 223 -2.67 23.78 3.72
C LEU A 223 -1.47 24.70 3.41
N GLU A 224 -1.66 26.00 3.48
CA GLU A 224 -0.62 27.01 3.24
C GLU A 224 0.25 27.28 4.49
N CYS A 225 -0.12 26.71 5.63
CA CYS A 225 0.63 26.89 6.87
C CYS A 225 1.84 25.96 6.93
N ASN A 226 3.04 26.56 7.02
CA ASN A 226 4.28 25.77 7.06
C ASN A 226 4.59 25.18 8.44
N ASN A 227 3.83 25.51 9.46
CA ASN A 227 3.96 24.93 10.80
C ASN A 227 2.90 23.87 11.08
N LEU A 228 2.09 23.52 10.10
CA LEU A 228 1.13 22.42 10.14
C LEU A 228 1.54 21.30 9.18
N ALA A 229 1.19 20.07 9.55
CA ALA A 229 1.32 18.92 8.67
C ALA A 229 0.04 18.05 8.81
N PHE A 230 -0.33 17.34 7.76
CA PHE A 230 -1.67 16.80 7.61
C PHE A 230 -1.66 15.29 7.43
N MET A 231 -2.72 14.64 7.90
CA MET A 231 -2.94 13.22 7.72
C MET A 231 -2.79 12.80 6.25
N GLY A 232 -2.04 11.73 6.00
CA GLY A 232 -1.82 11.19 4.66
C GLY A 232 -0.69 11.88 3.88
N SER A 233 -0.06 12.93 4.45
CA SER A 233 1.20 13.48 3.96
C SER A 233 2.38 12.62 4.42
N THR A 234 3.53 12.73 3.74
CA THR A 234 4.71 11.92 4.03
C THR A 234 5.90 12.79 4.36
N VAL A 235 6.66 12.41 5.38
CA VAL A 235 7.94 13.02 5.69
C VAL A 235 8.99 12.55 4.67
N VAL A 236 9.52 13.48 3.88
CA VAL A 236 10.53 13.21 2.86
C VAL A 236 11.93 13.23 3.45
N SER A 237 12.23 14.23 4.29
CA SER A 237 13.51 14.36 5.00
C SER A 237 13.34 15.06 6.33
N GLY A 238 14.37 14.99 7.18
CA GLY A 238 14.40 15.60 8.49
C GLY A 238 13.63 14.84 9.56
N SER A 239 13.46 15.49 10.71
CA SER A 239 12.72 14.94 11.85
C SER A 239 11.96 16.05 12.58
N ALA A 240 10.89 15.65 13.30
CA ALA A 240 10.10 16.60 14.08
C ALA A 240 9.45 15.96 15.31
N LEU A 241 9.14 16.80 16.30
CA LEU A 241 8.08 16.53 17.27
C LEU A 241 6.84 17.34 16.87
N ALA A 242 5.69 16.70 16.92
CA ALA A 242 4.44 17.30 16.47
C ALA A 242 3.30 17.00 17.44
N LEU A 243 2.45 18.00 17.69
CA LEU A 243 1.27 17.91 18.53
C LEU A 243 0.04 17.58 17.67
N VAL A 244 -0.71 16.56 18.03
CA VAL A 244 -1.93 16.14 17.33
C VAL A 244 -3.07 17.13 17.62
N ILE A 245 -3.62 17.77 16.56
CA ILE A 245 -4.69 18.76 16.61
C ILE A 245 -6.04 18.18 16.18
N ALA A 246 -6.05 17.32 15.17
CA ALA A 246 -7.27 16.66 14.70
C ALA A 246 -7.01 15.20 14.35
N VAL A 247 -8.00 14.33 14.60
CA VAL A 247 -7.90 12.87 14.41
C VAL A 247 -9.03 12.33 13.54
N GLY A 248 -8.75 11.29 12.80
CA GLY A 248 -9.71 10.48 12.04
C GLY A 248 -10.60 11.29 11.10
N LYS A 249 -11.91 11.21 11.35
CA LYS A 249 -12.93 11.87 10.49
C LYS A 249 -12.86 13.41 10.49
N ASP A 250 -12.22 14.00 11.48
CA ASP A 250 -12.13 15.45 11.67
C ASP A 250 -10.85 16.04 11.05
N THR A 251 -9.93 15.21 10.54
CA THR A 251 -8.78 15.66 9.74
C THR A 251 -9.22 16.19 8.38
N LEU A 252 -8.38 17.00 7.75
CA LEU A 252 -8.63 17.49 6.38
C LEU A 252 -8.80 16.33 5.41
N PHE A 253 -7.94 15.33 5.51
CA PHE A 253 -8.05 14.10 4.70
C PHE A 253 -9.35 13.35 4.98
N GLY A 254 -9.76 13.22 6.23
CA GLY A 254 -11.02 12.58 6.63
C GLY A 254 -12.26 13.30 6.09
N ALA A 255 -12.21 14.63 6.00
CA ALA A 255 -13.28 15.44 5.40
C ALA A 255 -13.37 15.23 3.88
N LEU A 256 -12.22 15.16 3.18
CA LEU A 256 -12.14 14.85 1.74
C LEU A 256 -12.56 13.42 1.45
N ALA A 257 -12.08 12.44 2.22
CA ALA A 257 -12.41 11.03 2.06
C ALA A 257 -13.93 10.76 2.15
N ARG A 258 -14.66 11.52 2.96
CA ARG A 258 -16.14 11.46 2.99
C ARG A 258 -16.79 11.85 1.67
N ARG A 259 -16.25 12.86 0.97
CA ARG A 259 -16.78 13.33 -0.33
C ARG A 259 -16.45 12.36 -1.46
N VAL A 260 -15.29 11.70 -1.40
CA VAL A 260 -14.77 10.77 -2.43
C VAL A 260 -15.24 9.33 -2.23
N ALA A 261 -15.63 8.94 -1.01
CA ALA A 261 -16.05 7.58 -0.66
C ALA A 261 -17.28 7.05 -1.43
N GLU A 262 -17.95 7.90 -2.23
CA GLU A 262 -19.07 7.51 -3.10
C GLU A 262 -18.64 6.95 -4.45
N THR A 263 -17.39 7.15 -4.89
CA THR A 263 -16.92 6.75 -6.22
C THR A 263 -15.90 5.61 -6.14
N ARG A 264 -16.38 4.39 -6.05
CA ARG A 264 -15.51 3.20 -6.16
C ARG A 264 -15.15 2.96 -7.64
N VAL A 265 -13.88 3.12 -8.00
CA VAL A 265 -13.37 2.73 -9.33
C VAL A 265 -13.41 1.21 -9.46
N ARG A 266 -14.14 0.70 -10.45
CA ARG A 266 -14.23 -0.74 -10.73
C ARG A 266 -12.94 -1.22 -11.39
N THR A 267 -12.42 -2.37 -10.94
CA THR A 267 -11.23 -3.00 -11.53
C THR A 267 -11.52 -3.57 -12.93
N ASN A 268 -10.49 -3.79 -13.72
CA ASN A 268 -10.61 -4.41 -15.05
C ASN A 268 -11.25 -5.80 -14.99
N PHE A 269 -10.98 -6.56 -13.94
CA PHE A 269 -11.62 -7.85 -13.73
C PHE A 269 -13.12 -7.72 -13.40
N GLU A 270 -13.52 -6.80 -12.51
CA GLU A 270 -14.95 -6.54 -12.26
C GLU A 270 -15.68 -6.14 -13.54
N LYS A 271 -15.02 -5.34 -14.41
CA LYS A 271 -15.54 -5.03 -15.75
C LYS A 271 -15.68 -6.28 -16.60
N GLY A 272 -14.69 -7.19 -16.58
CA GLY A 272 -14.71 -8.46 -17.30
C GLY A 272 -15.82 -9.40 -16.84
N VAL A 273 -15.98 -9.61 -15.53
CA VAL A 273 -17.07 -10.42 -14.95
C VAL A 273 -18.44 -9.83 -15.29
N ASN A 274 -18.57 -8.50 -15.21
CA ASN A 274 -19.80 -7.83 -15.61
C ASN A 274 -20.07 -7.98 -17.11
N ALA A 275 -19.03 -7.92 -17.97
CA ALA A 275 -19.19 -8.14 -19.41
C ALA A 275 -19.73 -9.55 -19.71
N VAL A 276 -19.20 -10.59 -19.05
CA VAL A 276 -19.73 -11.97 -19.18
C VAL A 276 -21.19 -12.03 -18.71
N SER A 277 -21.51 -11.43 -17.58
CA SER A 277 -22.88 -11.39 -17.07
C SER A 277 -23.83 -10.69 -18.07
N TRP A 278 -23.39 -9.59 -18.67
CA TRP A 278 -24.15 -8.87 -19.70
C TRP A 278 -24.35 -9.68 -20.99
N VAL A 279 -23.34 -10.46 -21.42
CA VAL A 279 -23.48 -11.38 -22.55
C VAL A 279 -24.57 -12.40 -22.26
N LEU A 280 -24.57 -13.04 -21.08
CA LEU A 280 -25.61 -14.01 -20.68
C LEU A 280 -27.00 -13.37 -20.60
N ILE A 281 -27.09 -12.14 -20.05
CA ILE A 281 -28.36 -11.40 -19.97
C ILE A 281 -28.88 -11.05 -21.38
N ARG A 282 -28.04 -10.57 -22.29
CA ARG A 282 -28.46 -10.28 -23.69
C ARG A 282 -28.95 -11.53 -24.40
N PHE A 283 -28.23 -12.62 -24.18
CA PHE A 283 -28.66 -13.91 -24.78
C PHE A 283 -30.00 -14.37 -24.18
N MET A 284 -30.20 -14.24 -22.86
CA MET A 284 -31.48 -14.55 -22.22
C MET A 284 -32.62 -13.67 -22.78
N VAL A 285 -32.41 -12.33 -22.88
CA VAL A 285 -33.41 -11.41 -23.42
C VAL A 285 -33.80 -11.74 -24.86
N GLY A 286 -32.87 -12.27 -25.67
CA GLY A 286 -33.17 -12.74 -27.02
C GLY A 286 -33.94 -14.06 -27.04
N MET A 287 -33.59 -15.00 -26.14
CA MET A 287 -34.14 -16.35 -26.14
C MET A 287 -35.51 -16.51 -25.47
N VAL A 288 -35.78 -15.68 -24.43
CA VAL A 288 -37.08 -15.74 -23.72
C VAL A 288 -38.28 -15.48 -24.64
N PRO A 289 -38.27 -14.45 -25.52
CA PRO A 289 -39.32 -14.28 -26.51
C PRO A 289 -39.46 -15.49 -27.47
N VAL A 290 -38.33 -16.05 -27.91
CA VAL A 290 -38.35 -17.22 -28.80
C VAL A 290 -39.05 -18.39 -28.11
N VAL A 291 -38.74 -18.68 -26.85
CA VAL A 291 -39.39 -19.71 -26.05
C VAL A 291 -40.87 -19.41 -25.85
N LEU A 292 -41.23 -18.16 -25.58
CA LEU A 292 -42.59 -17.68 -25.42
C LEU A 292 -43.42 -17.94 -26.70
N PHE A 293 -42.94 -17.41 -27.82
CA PHE A 293 -43.66 -17.54 -29.09
C PHE A 293 -43.74 -19.00 -29.57
N LEU A 294 -42.63 -19.74 -29.42
CA LEU A 294 -42.62 -21.15 -29.82
C LEU A 294 -43.66 -21.96 -29.04
N ASN A 295 -43.69 -21.80 -27.71
CA ASN A 295 -44.69 -22.53 -26.90
C ASN A 295 -46.11 -21.99 -27.09
N GLY A 296 -46.30 -20.67 -27.25
CA GLY A 296 -47.60 -20.06 -27.51
C GLY A 296 -48.21 -20.55 -28.80
N PHE A 297 -47.46 -20.63 -29.91
CA PHE A 297 -47.93 -21.12 -31.19
C PHE A 297 -48.09 -22.65 -31.24
N THR A 298 -47.17 -23.41 -30.61
CA THR A 298 -47.23 -24.87 -30.70
C THR A 298 -48.24 -25.51 -29.74
N LYS A 299 -48.54 -24.86 -28.61
CA LYS A 299 -49.40 -25.42 -27.54
C LYS A 299 -50.69 -24.64 -27.30
N GLY A 300 -50.85 -23.49 -27.91
CA GLY A 300 -52.08 -22.70 -27.89
C GLY A 300 -52.41 -21.96 -26.60
N ASP A 301 -51.68 -22.19 -25.53
CA ASP A 301 -51.87 -21.53 -24.21
C ASP A 301 -50.78 -20.45 -23.98
N TRP A 302 -51.13 -19.22 -24.26
CA TRP A 302 -50.23 -18.09 -24.14
C TRP A 302 -49.88 -17.73 -22.69
N VAL A 303 -50.81 -18.01 -21.75
CA VAL A 303 -50.55 -17.70 -20.33
C VAL A 303 -49.52 -18.67 -19.75
N GLN A 304 -49.72 -19.97 -20.00
CA GLN A 304 -48.75 -20.98 -19.56
C GLN A 304 -47.41 -20.80 -20.29
N ALA A 305 -47.41 -20.46 -21.58
CA ALA A 305 -46.18 -20.16 -22.33
C ALA A 305 -45.41 -18.95 -21.73
N ALA A 306 -46.11 -17.88 -21.30
CA ALA A 306 -45.50 -16.74 -20.67
C ALA A 306 -44.91 -17.08 -19.30
N LEU A 307 -45.63 -17.81 -18.45
CA LEU A 307 -45.13 -18.25 -17.15
C LEU A 307 -43.92 -19.18 -17.29
N PHE A 308 -43.96 -20.08 -18.27
CA PHE A 308 -42.83 -20.95 -18.59
C PHE A 308 -41.60 -20.14 -19.07
N ALA A 309 -41.78 -19.24 -20.02
CA ALA A 309 -40.72 -18.39 -20.52
C ALA A 309 -40.08 -17.51 -19.39
N LEU A 310 -40.91 -16.99 -18.48
CA LEU A 310 -40.45 -16.27 -17.30
C LEU A 310 -39.66 -17.18 -16.36
N SER A 311 -40.10 -18.41 -16.12
CA SER A 311 -39.38 -19.40 -15.30
C SER A 311 -38.03 -19.76 -15.90
N VAL A 312 -37.96 -19.91 -17.23
CA VAL A 312 -36.71 -20.12 -17.96
C VAL A 312 -35.77 -18.92 -17.81
N ALA A 313 -36.28 -17.68 -17.94
CA ALA A 313 -35.49 -16.46 -17.73
C ALA A 313 -34.83 -16.43 -16.36
N VAL A 314 -35.58 -16.79 -15.33
CA VAL A 314 -35.10 -16.85 -13.95
C VAL A 314 -33.99 -17.89 -13.78
N GLY A 315 -34.19 -19.12 -14.29
CA GLY A 315 -33.21 -20.20 -14.16
C GLY A 315 -31.89 -19.97 -14.90
N LEU A 316 -31.88 -19.03 -15.85
CA LEU A 316 -30.71 -18.69 -16.67
C LEU A 316 -29.91 -17.50 -16.16
N THR A 317 -30.38 -16.81 -15.13
CA THR A 317 -29.71 -15.62 -14.60
C THR A 317 -28.46 -16.01 -13.80
N PRO A 318 -27.24 -15.48 -14.13
CA PRO A 318 -26.00 -15.88 -13.47
C PRO A 318 -25.79 -15.14 -12.13
N GLU A 319 -26.72 -15.27 -11.19
CA GLU A 319 -26.75 -14.52 -9.94
C GLU A 319 -25.60 -14.82 -8.98
N MET A 320 -25.18 -16.09 -8.98
CA MET A 320 -24.17 -16.57 -8.05
C MET A 320 -22.75 -16.19 -8.46
N LEU A 321 -22.53 -15.72 -9.69
CA LEU A 321 -21.20 -15.46 -10.24
C LEU A 321 -20.40 -14.42 -9.44
N PRO A 322 -20.90 -13.20 -9.18
CA PRO A 322 -20.14 -12.22 -8.39
C PRO A 322 -19.85 -12.68 -6.96
N MET A 323 -20.80 -13.41 -6.36
CA MET A 323 -20.68 -13.91 -5.00
C MET A 323 -19.63 -15.03 -4.90
N ILE A 324 -19.61 -15.96 -5.84
CA ILE A 324 -18.62 -17.05 -5.86
C ILE A 324 -17.23 -16.52 -6.14
N VAL A 325 -17.10 -15.52 -7.01
CA VAL A 325 -15.81 -14.82 -7.22
C VAL A 325 -15.32 -14.22 -5.91
N SER A 326 -16.15 -13.46 -5.20
CA SER A 326 -15.79 -12.85 -3.92
C SER A 326 -15.46 -13.89 -2.84
N ALA A 327 -16.22 -15.00 -2.77
CA ALA A 327 -15.95 -16.09 -1.83
C ALA A 327 -14.62 -16.82 -2.12
N ASN A 328 -14.32 -17.05 -3.42
CA ASN A 328 -13.04 -17.64 -3.82
C ASN A 328 -11.86 -16.72 -3.51
N LEU A 329 -11.99 -15.42 -3.75
CA LEU A 329 -10.97 -14.43 -3.40
C LEU A 329 -10.73 -14.39 -1.89
N ALA A 330 -11.79 -14.35 -1.07
CA ALA A 330 -11.68 -14.35 0.38
C ALA A 330 -11.01 -15.64 0.91
N LYS A 331 -11.42 -16.80 0.39
CA LYS A 331 -10.79 -18.10 0.71
C LYS A 331 -9.32 -18.12 0.27
N GLY A 332 -9.03 -17.57 -0.90
CA GLY A 332 -7.70 -17.45 -1.45
C GLY A 332 -6.82 -16.57 -0.59
N ALA A 333 -7.31 -15.40 -0.16
CA ALA A 333 -6.58 -14.51 0.73
C ALA A 333 -6.22 -15.19 2.07
N VAL A 334 -7.13 -16.00 2.63
CA VAL A 334 -6.81 -16.81 3.83
C VAL A 334 -5.76 -17.88 3.53
N ALA A 335 -5.78 -18.51 2.36
CA ALA A 335 -4.76 -19.49 1.98
C ALA A 335 -3.39 -18.81 1.79
N MET A 336 -3.35 -17.61 1.19
CA MET A 336 -2.14 -16.80 1.01
C MET A 336 -1.58 -16.32 2.36
N SER A 337 -2.43 -15.92 3.31
CA SER A 337 -1.97 -15.49 4.64
C SER A 337 -1.24 -16.60 5.41
N ARG A 338 -1.63 -17.87 5.22
CA ARG A 338 -0.91 -19.03 5.77
C ARG A 338 0.50 -19.21 5.18
N LYS A 339 0.70 -18.65 3.98
CA LYS A 339 1.99 -18.61 3.28
C LYS A 339 2.70 -17.27 3.48
N LYS A 340 2.32 -16.53 4.54
CA LYS A 340 2.93 -15.24 4.92
C LYS A 340 2.73 -14.11 3.90
N VAL A 341 1.69 -14.22 3.07
CA VAL A 341 1.28 -13.21 2.10
C VAL A 341 -0.03 -12.58 2.54
N ILE A 342 -0.01 -11.37 3.02
CA ILE A 342 -1.20 -10.61 3.48
C ILE A 342 -1.75 -9.78 2.33
N VAL A 343 -3.00 -9.99 2.01
CA VAL A 343 -3.70 -9.26 0.94
C VAL A 343 -4.53 -8.14 1.56
N LYS A 344 -4.20 -6.89 1.28
CA LYS A 344 -4.97 -5.70 1.71
C LYS A 344 -6.21 -5.51 0.84
N HIS A 345 -6.08 -5.73 -0.47
CA HIS A 345 -7.15 -5.60 -1.45
C HIS A 345 -7.37 -6.92 -2.17
N LEU A 346 -8.56 -7.55 -2.02
CA LEU A 346 -8.83 -8.88 -2.57
C LEU A 346 -8.63 -8.98 -4.10
N ASN A 347 -8.85 -7.88 -4.81
CA ASN A 347 -8.67 -7.82 -6.26
C ASN A 347 -7.19 -7.97 -6.68
N ALA A 348 -6.25 -7.62 -5.81
CA ALA A 348 -4.82 -7.78 -6.06
C ALA A 348 -4.40 -9.25 -6.26
N ILE A 349 -5.15 -10.20 -5.69
CA ILE A 349 -4.90 -11.64 -5.90
C ILE A 349 -4.94 -12.00 -7.38
N GLN A 350 -5.86 -11.40 -8.12
CA GLN A 350 -6.05 -11.69 -9.54
C GLN A 350 -4.92 -11.11 -10.37
N ASN A 351 -4.52 -9.86 -10.06
CA ASN A 351 -3.40 -9.21 -10.72
C ASN A 351 -2.09 -9.95 -10.42
N LEU A 352 -1.88 -10.38 -9.16
CA LEU A 352 -0.74 -11.20 -8.79
C LEU A 352 -0.72 -12.53 -9.57
N GLY A 353 -1.88 -13.17 -9.74
CA GLY A 353 -2.00 -14.40 -10.54
C GLY A 353 -1.81 -14.18 -12.04
N ALA A 354 -2.15 -13.00 -12.57
CA ALA A 354 -1.98 -12.63 -13.98
C ALA A 354 -0.61 -12.00 -14.27
N MET A 355 0.16 -11.66 -13.24
CA MET A 355 1.44 -10.98 -13.36
C MET A 355 2.41 -11.75 -14.26
N ASN A 356 2.96 -11.04 -15.25
CA ASN A 356 3.99 -11.53 -16.17
C ASN A 356 5.28 -10.72 -16.14
N ILE A 357 5.28 -9.54 -15.49
CA ILE A 357 6.48 -8.77 -15.19
C ILE A 357 6.47 -8.41 -13.70
N LEU A 358 7.58 -8.69 -13.02
CA LEU A 358 7.88 -8.22 -11.67
C LEU A 358 8.98 -7.18 -11.77
N CYS A 359 8.67 -5.93 -11.46
CA CYS A 359 9.65 -4.89 -11.19
C CYS A 359 10.01 -4.92 -9.71
N THR A 360 11.29 -4.87 -9.37
CA THR A 360 11.76 -4.91 -7.99
C THR A 360 12.87 -3.89 -7.76
N ASP A 361 12.92 -3.30 -6.57
CA ASP A 361 14.14 -2.61 -6.17
C ASP A 361 15.24 -3.64 -5.90
N LYS A 362 16.51 -3.23 -5.96
CA LYS A 362 17.67 -4.06 -5.68
C LYS A 362 17.85 -4.24 -4.17
N THR A 363 18.01 -3.10 -3.48
CA THR A 363 18.42 -3.04 -2.08
C THR A 363 17.34 -3.57 -1.15
N GLY A 364 17.74 -4.46 -0.25
CA GLY A 364 16.82 -5.08 0.70
C GLY A 364 15.84 -6.09 0.11
N THR A 365 15.65 -6.12 -1.22
CA THR A 365 14.76 -7.09 -1.89
C THR A 365 15.56 -8.26 -2.49
N LEU A 366 16.51 -7.98 -3.38
CA LEU A 366 17.43 -8.97 -3.93
C LEU A 366 18.63 -9.20 -3.02
N THR A 367 19.02 -8.17 -2.25
CA THR A 367 20.14 -8.19 -1.32
C THR A 367 19.66 -8.41 0.12
N GLN A 368 20.58 -8.82 1.00
CA GLN A 368 20.31 -9.01 2.41
C GLN A 368 19.99 -7.66 3.08
N ASP A 369 19.24 -7.69 4.18
CA ASP A 369 18.99 -6.49 5.01
C ASP A 369 20.21 -6.16 5.91
N ARG A 370 21.38 -6.62 5.55
CA ARG A 370 22.63 -6.40 6.22
C ARG A 370 23.68 -5.94 5.21
N ILE A 371 24.20 -4.76 5.44
CA ILE A 371 25.36 -4.25 4.75
C ILE A 371 26.58 -4.49 5.63
N VAL A 372 27.71 -4.84 5.04
CA VAL A 372 28.97 -5.04 5.76
C VAL A 372 29.98 -3.98 5.29
N LEU A 373 30.59 -3.27 6.23
CA LEU A 373 31.72 -2.40 5.91
C LEU A 373 32.95 -3.26 5.66
N GLU A 374 33.41 -3.31 4.41
CA GLU A 374 34.55 -4.12 4.00
C GLU A 374 35.87 -3.38 4.16
N TYR A 375 35.93 -2.12 3.67
CA TYR A 375 37.16 -1.34 3.71
C TYR A 375 36.90 0.13 4.05
N PRO A 376 37.53 0.70 5.11
CA PRO A 376 37.74 2.14 5.26
C PRO A 376 39.01 2.55 4.51
N LEU A 377 38.91 3.44 3.54
CA LEU A 377 39.96 3.77 2.56
C LEU A 377 40.30 5.25 2.58
N ASP A 378 41.60 5.60 2.49
CA ASP A 378 42.07 6.95 2.26
C ASP A 378 41.77 7.43 0.82
N VAL A 379 42.16 8.65 0.47
CA VAL A 379 41.94 9.25 -0.84
C VAL A 379 42.67 8.53 -1.98
N HIS A 380 43.70 7.73 -1.70
CA HIS A 380 44.44 6.88 -2.66
C HIS A 380 44.00 5.41 -2.66
N GLY A 381 43.02 5.03 -1.83
CA GLY A 381 42.47 3.68 -1.79
C GLY A 381 43.23 2.71 -0.88
N ASN A 382 44.05 3.19 0.07
CA ASN A 382 44.65 2.38 1.09
C ASN A 382 43.79 2.36 2.36
N VAL A 383 43.83 1.27 3.11
CA VAL A 383 43.07 1.15 4.37
C VAL A 383 43.55 2.21 5.38
N ASP A 384 42.62 3.00 5.92
CA ASP A 384 42.90 4.06 6.92
C ASP A 384 41.78 4.09 7.99
N GLU A 385 42.15 3.74 9.22
CA GLU A 385 41.24 3.78 10.38
C GLU A 385 40.74 5.18 10.75
N ARG A 386 41.41 6.25 10.31
CA ARG A 386 40.93 7.62 10.54
C ARG A 386 39.64 7.92 9.82
N VAL A 387 39.46 7.35 8.62
CA VAL A 387 38.19 7.45 7.88
C VAL A 387 37.07 6.78 8.66
N LEU A 388 37.33 5.57 9.19
CA LEU A 388 36.38 4.86 10.04
C LEU A 388 36.02 5.66 11.30
N ARG A 389 37.00 6.26 11.97
CA ARG A 389 36.80 7.10 13.16
C ARG A 389 35.81 8.25 12.88
N HIS A 390 36.01 9.01 11.81
CA HIS A 390 35.14 10.13 11.47
C HIS A 390 33.73 9.61 11.06
N ALA A 391 33.67 8.57 10.28
CA ALA A 391 32.41 7.96 9.91
C ALA A 391 31.63 7.42 11.12
N PHE A 392 32.32 6.80 12.09
CA PHE A 392 31.73 6.35 13.34
C PHE A 392 31.13 7.51 14.15
N LEU A 393 31.86 8.61 14.33
CA LEU A 393 31.34 9.79 15.04
C LEU A 393 30.09 10.35 14.35
N ASN A 394 30.08 10.39 13.03
CA ASN A 394 28.90 10.82 12.28
C ASN A 394 27.72 9.85 12.48
N SER A 395 27.91 8.54 12.26
CA SER A 395 26.84 7.54 12.38
C SER A 395 26.35 7.34 13.82
N TYR A 396 27.23 7.47 14.82
CA TYR A 396 26.87 7.32 16.22
C TYR A 396 26.01 8.48 16.76
N HIS A 397 26.37 9.71 16.40
CA HIS A 397 25.73 10.92 16.92
C HIS A 397 24.52 11.40 16.11
N GLN A 398 24.25 10.81 14.93
CA GLN A 398 23.06 11.17 14.17
C GLN A 398 21.77 10.79 14.94
N THR A 399 20.75 11.64 14.82
CA THR A 399 19.40 11.39 15.36
C THR A 399 18.41 11.43 14.20
N GLY A 400 18.10 10.38 13.60
CA GLY A 400 17.19 10.33 12.47
C GLY A 400 17.08 8.90 11.95
N LEU A 401 16.83 8.76 10.67
CA LEU A 401 16.79 7.48 10.02
C LEU A 401 18.19 6.86 10.00
N ARG A 402 18.45 5.91 10.90
CA ARG A 402 19.63 5.05 10.78
C ARG A 402 19.40 4.10 9.62
N ASN A 403 20.32 4.12 8.67
CA ASN A 403 20.32 3.19 7.56
C ASN A 403 21.30 2.04 7.82
N LEU A 404 21.20 0.97 7.02
CA LEU A 404 22.05 -0.20 7.17
C LEU A 404 23.56 0.08 7.06
N MET A 405 23.96 1.15 6.35
CA MET A 405 25.36 1.56 6.28
C MET A 405 25.82 2.18 7.59
N ASP A 406 24.96 2.92 8.28
CA ASP A 406 25.25 3.48 9.60
C ASP A 406 25.44 2.38 10.64
N GLU A 407 24.56 1.36 10.60
CA GLU A 407 24.69 0.18 11.46
C GLU A 407 25.99 -0.56 11.17
N ALA A 408 26.33 -0.77 9.88
CA ALA A 408 27.58 -1.42 9.49
C ALA A 408 28.84 -0.66 9.96
N ILE A 409 28.82 0.67 9.91
CA ILE A 409 29.93 1.51 10.43
C ILE A 409 30.05 1.34 11.93
N VAL A 410 28.95 1.38 12.65
CA VAL A 410 28.92 1.26 14.12
C VAL A 410 29.35 -0.14 14.54
N ASP A 411 28.84 -1.19 13.91
CA ASP A 411 29.19 -2.58 14.18
C ASP A 411 30.69 -2.82 13.94
N HIS A 412 31.23 -2.35 12.81
CA HIS A 412 32.66 -2.51 12.48
C HIS A 412 33.55 -1.73 13.48
N ALA A 413 33.12 -0.57 13.96
CA ALA A 413 33.83 0.18 14.99
C ALA A 413 33.80 -0.54 16.35
N TYR A 414 32.75 -1.28 16.67
CA TYR A 414 32.67 -2.16 17.84
C TYR A 414 33.66 -3.34 17.74
N GLU A 415 33.73 -3.99 16.59
CA GLU A 415 34.65 -5.08 16.33
C GLU A 415 36.12 -4.66 16.41
N THR A 416 36.42 -3.43 16.00
CA THR A 416 37.77 -2.85 16.05
C THR A 416 38.12 -2.13 17.36
N ASN A 417 37.30 -2.27 18.42
CA ASN A 417 37.52 -1.73 19.76
C ASN A 417 37.64 -0.20 19.82
N MET A 418 36.98 0.55 18.92
CA MET A 418 36.96 2.01 18.89
C MET A 418 36.01 2.67 19.92
N LEU A 419 35.43 1.87 20.82
CA LEU A 419 34.43 2.28 21.82
C LEU A 419 34.78 3.48 22.74
N PRO A 420 36.04 3.77 23.10
CA PRO A 420 36.32 4.94 23.95
C PRO A 420 36.05 6.27 23.27
N LEU A 421 36.00 6.33 21.95
CA LEU A 421 35.90 7.57 21.18
C LEU A 421 34.61 8.36 21.41
N TRP A 422 33.47 7.72 21.65
CA TRP A 422 32.21 8.43 21.89
C TRP A 422 32.23 9.24 23.19
N GLN A 423 33.03 8.85 24.19
CA GLN A 423 33.18 9.56 25.46
C GLN A 423 34.01 10.83 25.33
N ASP A 424 34.78 10.96 24.24
CA ASP A 424 35.66 12.10 23.99
C ASP A 424 34.98 13.22 23.19
N TYR A 425 33.81 12.91 22.57
CA TYR A 425 33.09 13.86 21.74
C TYR A 425 31.64 13.99 22.19
N ARG A 426 31.12 15.22 22.14
CA ARG A 426 29.70 15.52 22.35
C ARG A 426 29.06 16.00 21.05
N LYS A 427 27.83 15.62 20.78
CA LYS A 427 27.06 16.21 19.69
C LYS A 427 26.77 17.68 19.96
N VAL A 428 26.96 18.52 18.96
CA VAL A 428 26.60 19.95 18.98
C VAL A 428 25.33 20.12 18.12
N ASP A 429 25.34 19.64 16.88
CA ASP A 429 24.23 19.78 15.93
C ASP A 429 24.29 18.70 14.86
N GLU A 430 23.30 18.66 13.96
CA GLU A 430 23.30 17.80 12.76
C GLU A 430 22.55 18.45 11.61
N ILE A 431 22.93 18.11 10.38
CA ILE A 431 22.21 18.39 9.16
C ILE A 431 21.74 17.06 8.63
N PRO A 432 20.42 16.74 8.72
CA PRO A 432 19.88 15.42 8.38
C PRO A 432 20.12 15.03 6.93
N PHE A 433 20.00 13.73 6.65
CA PHE A 433 20.10 13.21 5.30
C PHE A 433 18.96 13.75 4.42
N ASP A 434 19.30 14.13 3.19
CA ASP A 434 18.37 14.54 2.16
C ASP A 434 18.63 13.75 0.86
N PHE A 435 17.57 13.23 0.28
CA PHE A 435 17.65 12.43 -0.94
C PHE A 435 18.12 13.22 -2.17
N THR A 436 17.96 14.53 -2.19
CA THR A 436 18.44 15.41 -3.27
C THR A 436 19.93 15.67 -3.12
N ARG A 437 20.37 16.01 -1.92
CA ARG A 437 21.77 16.27 -1.58
C ARG A 437 22.61 15.00 -1.44
N ARG A 438 22.01 13.86 -1.17
CA ARG A 438 22.61 12.53 -0.96
C ARG A 438 23.76 12.52 0.04
N ARG A 439 23.71 13.39 1.07
CA ARG A 439 24.69 13.51 2.14
C ARG A 439 24.04 13.95 3.44
N MET A 440 24.78 13.75 4.52
CA MET A 440 24.38 14.18 5.86
C MET A 440 25.60 14.63 6.67
N SER A 441 25.41 15.51 7.62
CA SER A 441 26.48 16.03 8.47
C SER A 441 26.12 15.97 9.95
N VAL A 442 27.12 15.71 10.78
CA VAL A 442 27.02 15.81 12.23
C VAL A 442 28.11 16.75 12.72
N VAL A 443 27.77 17.64 13.63
CA VAL A 443 28.70 18.52 14.28
C VAL A 443 29.00 17.99 15.68
N VAL A 444 30.26 17.70 15.94
CA VAL A 444 30.74 17.22 17.23
C VAL A 444 31.75 18.20 17.85
N ALA A 445 31.84 18.22 19.16
CA ALA A 445 32.89 18.98 19.90
C ALA A 445 33.69 18.00 20.75
N ASP A 446 35.02 18.16 20.76
CA ASP A 446 35.92 17.42 21.63
C ASP A 446 35.88 17.94 23.08
N LYS A 447 36.63 17.30 23.99
CA LYS A 447 36.76 17.73 25.40
C LYS A 447 37.37 19.13 25.58
N ALA A 448 38.14 19.62 24.61
CA ALA A 448 38.72 20.96 24.59
C ALA A 448 37.75 22.01 24.01
N GLY A 449 36.56 21.60 23.56
CA GLY A 449 35.55 22.47 22.96
C GLY A 449 35.80 22.79 21.48
N LYS A 450 36.77 22.14 20.83
CA LYS A 450 37.04 22.30 19.42
C LYS A 450 35.93 21.58 18.63
N THR A 451 35.24 22.30 17.75
CA THR A 451 34.14 21.77 16.93
C THR A 451 34.66 21.19 15.62
N GLN A 452 33.96 20.18 15.12
CA GLN A 452 34.19 19.55 13.81
C GLN A 452 32.87 19.17 13.19
N ILE A 453 32.63 19.60 11.95
CA ILE A 453 31.55 19.07 11.11
C ILE A 453 32.09 17.88 10.33
N ILE A 454 31.39 16.76 10.39
CA ILE A 454 31.74 15.53 9.71
C ILE A 454 30.58 15.19 8.77
N THR A 455 30.89 15.13 7.48
CA THR A 455 29.88 14.85 6.42
C THR A 455 30.21 13.52 5.74
N LYS A 456 29.18 12.74 5.49
CA LYS A 456 29.28 11.52 4.66
C LYS A 456 28.19 11.52 3.61
N GLY A 457 28.48 10.97 2.43
CA GLY A 457 27.54 10.98 1.32
C GLY A 457 28.06 10.28 0.06
N ALA A 458 27.28 10.38 -1.02
CA ALA A 458 27.68 9.85 -2.31
C ALA A 458 28.95 10.60 -2.83
N VAL A 459 29.84 9.87 -3.47
CA VAL A 459 31.19 10.37 -3.78
C VAL A 459 31.15 11.60 -4.69
N GLU A 460 30.32 11.60 -5.71
CA GLU A 460 30.20 12.71 -6.65
C GLU A 460 29.70 13.99 -5.94
N GLU A 461 28.69 13.87 -5.10
CA GLU A 461 28.11 14.97 -4.31
C GLU A 461 29.09 15.47 -3.22
N MET A 462 29.91 14.58 -2.67
CA MET A 462 30.94 14.96 -1.69
C MET A 462 32.10 15.69 -2.35
N LEU A 463 32.54 15.25 -3.52
CA LEU A 463 33.59 15.96 -4.29
C LEU A 463 33.17 17.39 -4.65
N SER A 464 31.87 17.63 -4.86
CA SER A 464 31.34 18.97 -5.20
C SER A 464 31.44 19.99 -4.06
N ILE A 465 31.51 19.54 -2.80
CA ILE A 465 31.60 20.42 -1.60
C ILE A 465 33.01 20.45 -0.96
N CYS A 466 33.94 19.61 -1.47
CA CYS A 466 35.31 19.53 -0.97
C CYS A 466 36.23 20.39 -1.80
N SER A 467 36.97 21.26 -1.14
CA SER A 467 38.03 22.06 -1.74
C SER A 467 39.41 21.48 -1.48
N TYR A 468 39.52 20.60 -0.51
CA TYR A 468 40.77 19.99 -0.04
C TYR A 468 40.63 18.48 0.14
N ALA A 469 41.76 17.78 0.13
CA ALA A 469 41.91 16.39 0.49
C ALA A 469 42.97 16.20 1.56
N GLU A 470 42.78 15.24 2.47
CA GLU A 470 43.74 14.92 3.51
C GLU A 470 44.36 13.54 3.27
N TYR A 471 45.69 13.49 3.25
CA TYR A 471 46.46 12.25 3.18
C TYR A 471 47.50 12.23 4.30
N LYS A 472 47.46 11.20 5.16
CA LYS A 472 48.37 11.01 6.30
C LYS A 472 48.57 12.27 7.18
N GLY A 473 47.49 13.04 7.38
CA GLY A 473 47.50 14.24 8.18
C GLY A 473 47.92 15.54 7.46
N ASN A 474 48.28 15.45 6.20
CA ASN A 474 48.58 16.61 5.34
C ASN A 474 47.33 16.99 4.54
N VAL A 475 46.95 18.27 4.60
CA VAL A 475 45.80 18.79 3.84
C VAL A 475 46.35 19.50 2.62
N GLU A 476 45.89 19.06 1.44
CA GLU A 476 46.28 19.57 0.12
C GLU A 476 45.04 20.01 -0.67
N PRO A 477 45.16 20.98 -1.60
CA PRO A 477 44.04 21.32 -2.47
C PRO A 477 43.57 20.12 -3.28
N LEU A 478 42.25 19.92 -3.38
CA LEU A 478 41.66 18.88 -4.20
C LEU A 478 41.79 19.26 -5.69
N THR A 479 42.76 18.66 -6.37
CA THR A 479 43.01 18.91 -7.78
C THR A 479 42.07 18.05 -8.67
N SER A 480 41.85 18.50 -9.92
CA SER A 480 41.10 17.70 -10.91
C SER A 480 41.70 16.33 -11.14
N ALA A 481 43.05 16.23 -11.13
CA ALA A 481 43.76 14.96 -11.31
C ALA A 481 43.48 13.99 -10.14
N LEU A 482 43.50 14.48 -8.91
CA LEU A 482 43.19 13.66 -7.72
C LEU A 482 41.71 13.27 -7.70
N SER A 483 40.79 14.15 -8.12
CA SER A 483 39.37 13.83 -8.26
C SER A 483 39.12 12.72 -9.28
N GLU A 484 39.81 12.74 -10.41
CA GLU A 484 39.74 11.68 -11.42
C GLU A 484 40.31 10.36 -10.89
N GLU A 485 41.42 10.36 -10.16
CA GLU A 485 41.99 9.18 -9.50
C GLU A 485 41.03 8.56 -8.50
N ILE A 486 40.40 9.40 -7.66
CA ILE A 486 39.36 8.96 -6.71
C ILE A 486 38.19 8.31 -7.44
N LEU A 487 37.66 8.97 -8.47
CA LEU A 487 36.53 8.44 -9.24
C LEU A 487 36.89 7.13 -9.97
N ALA A 488 38.11 6.99 -10.47
CA ALA A 488 38.61 5.76 -11.08
C ALA A 488 38.69 4.61 -10.03
N THR A 489 39.18 4.92 -8.85
CA THR A 489 39.29 3.96 -7.74
C THR A 489 37.91 3.54 -7.25
N VAL A 490 36.99 4.50 -7.09
CA VAL A 490 35.59 4.22 -6.72
C VAL A 490 34.89 3.35 -7.77
N ARG A 491 35.11 3.62 -9.07
CA ARG A 491 34.58 2.74 -10.15
C ARG A 491 35.08 1.31 -10.02
N ARG A 492 36.36 1.11 -9.75
CA ARG A 492 36.93 -0.23 -9.57
C ARG A 492 36.27 -0.99 -8.43
N TYR A 493 36.01 -0.33 -7.28
CA TYR A 493 35.30 -0.96 -6.16
C TYR A 493 33.81 -1.23 -6.50
N ASN A 494 33.17 -0.29 -7.19
CA ASN A 494 31.79 -0.49 -7.65
C ASN A 494 31.66 -1.65 -8.65
N GLU A 495 32.63 -1.81 -9.56
CA GLU A 495 32.71 -2.94 -10.51
C GLU A 495 32.92 -4.28 -9.79
N ALA A 496 33.60 -4.26 -8.64
CA ALA A 496 33.73 -5.42 -7.76
C ALA A 496 32.46 -5.71 -6.96
N GLY A 497 31.41 -4.88 -7.04
CA GLY A 497 30.13 -5.05 -6.35
C GLY A 497 30.05 -4.37 -5.00
N LEU A 498 31.03 -3.52 -4.66
CA LEU A 498 31.06 -2.76 -3.42
C LEU A 498 30.40 -1.38 -3.63
N ARG A 499 29.59 -0.96 -2.68
CA ARG A 499 29.02 0.40 -2.63
C ARG A 499 29.95 1.33 -1.90
N VAL A 500 30.29 2.48 -2.49
CA VAL A 500 31.25 3.41 -1.91
C VAL A 500 30.55 4.71 -1.52
N ILE A 501 30.82 5.20 -0.30
CA ILE A 501 30.46 6.55 0.16
C ILE A 501 31.71 7.29 0.60
N ALA A 502 31.74 8.60 0.41
CA ALA A 502 32.86 9.45 0.84
C ALA A 502 32.60 10.03 2.23
N VAL A 503 33.71 10.34 2.93
CA VAL A 503 33.73 10.98 4.23
C VAL A 503 34.63 12.23 4.16
N ALA A 504 34.09 13.35 4.62
CA ALA A 504 34.81 14.62 4.69
C ALA A 504 34.59 15.26 6.04
N HIS A 505 35.50 16.19 6.41
CA HIS A 505 35.38 16.99 7.62
C HIS A 505 35.77 18.45 7.39
N LYS A 506 35.33 19.30 8.33
CA LYS A 506 35.76 20.69 8.43
C LYS A 506 35.95 21.02 9.92
N THR A 507 37.12 21.46 10.26
CA THR A 507 37.48 21.73 11.67
C THR A 507 37.25 23.21 11.99
N ASN A 508 36.75 23.49 13.22
CA ASN A 508 36.38 24.81 13.68
C ASN A 508 35.45 25.57 12.71
N PRO A 509 34.34 24.98 12.26
CA PRO A 509 33.30 25.75 11.59
C PRO A 509 32.87 26.89 12.51
N MET A 510 32.47 28.06 11.98
CA MET A 510 32.13 29.26 12.75
C MET A 510 31.22 28.95 13.93
N VAL A 511 31.56 29.51 15.10
CA VAL A 511 30.95 29.14 16.39
C VAL A 511 29.61 29.86 16.58
N ALA A 512 28.67 29.14 17.23
CA ALA A 512 27.44 29.61 17.85
C ALA A 512 26.31 29.97 16.88
N GLY A 513 25.55 28.97 16.53
CA GLY A 513 24.27 29.05 15.83
C GLY A 513 23.82 27.66 15.42
N ALA A 514 22.63 27.53 14.93
CA ALA A 514 22.20 26.32 14.26
C ALA A 514 22.99 26.16 12.96
N PHE A 515 23.62 25.01 12.76
CA PHE A 515 24.29 24.68 11.51
C PHE A 515 23.23 24.36 10.43
N SER A 516 23.53 24.73 9.19
CA SER A 516 22.63 24.58 8.06
C SER A 516 23.35 23.98 6.86
N VAL A 517 22.63 23.71 5.78
CA VAL A 517 23.16 23.22 4.50
C VAL A 517 24.25 24.12 3.92
N ALA A 518 24.22 25.43 4.20
CA ALA A 518 25.24 26.38 3.74
C ALA A 518 26.64 26.15 4.36
N ASP A 519 26.70 25.48 5.51
CA ASP A 519 27.96 25.18 6.20
C ASP A 519 28.67 23.95 5.58
N GLU A 520 27.98 23.16 4.75
CA GLU A 520 28.53 22.05 3.97
C GLU A 520 29.32 22.56 2.73
N SER A 521 30.31 23.37 2.93
CA SER A 521 31.17 23.94 1.88
C SER A 521 32.63 23.97 2.32
N ASP A 522 33.57 23.99 1.37
CA ASP A 522 35.01 24.01 1.62
C ASP A 522 35.46 22.89 2.58
N MET A 523 34.94 21.68 2.34
CA MET A 523 35.24 20.51 3.15
C MET A 523 36.60 19.90 2.79
N VAL A 524 37.16 19.13 3.69
CA VAL A 524 38.39 18.35 3.52
C VAL A 524 37.97 16.87 3.35
N LEU A 525 38.16 16.30 2.18
CA LEU A 525 37.95 14.90 1.94
C LEU A 525 39.00 14.04 2.62
N ILE A 526 38.61 13.11 3.45
CA ILE A 526 39.55 12.19 4.15
C ILE A 526 39.60 10.80 3.54
N GLY A 527 38.60 10.43 2.80
CA GLY A 527 38.57 9.13 2.12
C GLY A 527 37.15 8.62 1.91
N TYR A 528 37.04 7.32 1.79
CA TYR A 528 35.77 6.66 1.51
C TYR A 528 35.64 5.30 2.20
N LEU A 529 34.41 4.85 2.33
CA LEU A 529 34.02 3.58 2.92
C LEU A 529 33.45 2.70 1.83
N ALA A 530 33.94 1.48 1.70
CA ALA A 530 33.44 0.49 0.75
C ALA A 530 32.62 -0.58 1.47
N PHE A 531 31.37 -0.72 1.07
CA PHE A 531 30.40 -1.63 1.68
C PHE A 531 30.05 -2.76 0.73
N LEU A 532 29.95 -3.95 1.26
CA LEU A 532 29.37 -5.11 0.59
C LEU A 532 27.87 -5.19 0.87
N ASP A 533 27.07 -5.33 -0.18
CA ASP A 533 25.62 -5.56 -0.13
C ASP A 533 25.37 -6.98 -0.69
N PRO A 534 25.51 -8.04 0.12
CA PRO A 534 25.45 -9.40 -0.37
C PRO A 534 24.05 -9.76 -0.85
N PRO A 535 23.90 -10.46 -2.00
CA PRO A 535 22.60 -10.99 -2.41
C PRO A 535 22.08 -12.00 -1.38
N LYS A 536 20.74 -12.12 -1.30
CA LYS A 536 20.11 -13.17 -0.50
C LYS A 536 20.35 -14.53 -1.13
N ASP A 537 20.60 -15.54 -0.30
CA ASP A 537 20.82 -16.92 -0.76
C ASP A 537 19.63 -17.46 -1.56
N SER A 538 18.41 -17.04 -1.21
CA SER A 538 17.17 -17.41 -1.89
C SER A 538 16.91 -16.64 -3.19
N ALA A 539 17.58 -15.50 -3.45
CA ALA A 539 17.24 -14.61 -4.55
C ALA A 539 17.40 -15.26 -5.93
N ALA A 540 18.54 -15.95 -6.16
CA ALA A 540 18.80 -16.64 -7.42
C ALA A 540 17.76 -17.74 -7.70
N ALA A 541 17.41 -18.55 -6.67
CA ALA A 541 16.41 -19.59 -6.79
C ALA A 541 15.01 -19.01 -7.06
N ALA A 542 14.65 -17.93 -6.39
CA ALA A 542 13.37 -17.25 -6.57
C ALA A 542 13.23 -16.63 -7.97
N VAL A 543 14.28 -15.97 -8.47
CA VAL A 543 14.30 -15.41 -9.84
C VAL A 543 14.14 -16.53 -10.87
N ALA A 544 14.84 -17.65 -10.70
CA ALA A 544 14.73 -18.80 -11.58
C ALA A 544 13.30 -19.40 -11.57
N ALA A 545 12.72 -19.57 -10.38
CA ALA A 545 11.36 -20.08 -10.21
C ALA A 545 10.32 -19.14 -10.84
N LEU A 546 10.41 -17.84 -10.60
CA LEU A 546 9.52 -16.86 -11.22
C LEU A 546 9.60 -16.91 -12.76
N LYS A 547 10.80 -17.05 -13.31
CA LYS A 547 11.02 -17.20 -14.75
C LYS A 547 10.41 -18.49 -15.32
N GLU A 548 10.49 -19.61 -14.59
CA GLU A 548 9.83 -20.87 -14.97
C GLU A 548 8.31 -20.70 -15.05
N TYR A 549 7.73 -19.90 -14.17
CA TYR A 549 6.32 -19.53 -14.24
C TYR A 549 6.01 -18.42 -15.26
N GLY A 550 6.96 -18.00 -16.09
CA GLY A 550 6.76 -16.99 -17.12
C GLY A 550 6.60 -15.56 -16.56
N VAL A 551 7.19 -15.28 -15.40
CA VAL A 551 7.30 -13.92 -14.84
C VAL A 551 8.70 -13.40 -15.13
N ALA A 552 8.82 -12.36 -15.95
CA ALA A 552 10.07 -11.67 -16.18
C ALA A 552 10.37 -10.75 -14.99
N VAL A 553 11.61 -10.83 -14.48
CA VAL A 553 12.06 -9.95 -13.39
C VAL A 553 12.86 -8.80 -13.96
N LYS A 554 12.50 -7.56 -13.63
CA LYS A 554 13.20 -6.33 -14.01
C LYS A 554 13.62 -5.58 -12.75
N VAL A 555 14.87 -5.10 -12.71
CA VAL A 555 15.42 -4.38 -11.55
C VAL A 555 15.40 -2.88 -11.83
N LEU A 556 14.73 -2.12 -10.96
CA LEU A 556 14.59 -0.67 -11.02
C LEU A 556 15.15 -0.04 -9.75
N THR A 557 16.39 0.44 -9.79
CA THR A 557 17.08 0.94 -8.58
C THR A 557 17.65 2.35 -8.74
N GLY A 558 17.75 3.06 -7.62
CA GLY A 558 18.48 4.33 -7.53
C GLY A 558 20.00 4.18 -7.43
N ASP A 559 20.48 2.94 -7.26
CA ASP A 559 21.90 2.64 -7.07
C ASP A 559 22.72 2.78 -8.34
N ASN A 560 24.06 2.76 -8.15
CA ASN A 560 25.04 2.81 -9.21
C ASN A 560 24.90 1.59 -10.15
N ASP A 561 25.14 1.82 -11.43
CA ASP A 561 25.03 0.84 -12.51
C ASP A 561 26.01 -0.33 -12.38
N ALA A 562 27.26 -0.07 -11.99
CA ALA A 562 28.30 -1.11 -11.84
C ALA A 562 27.93 -2.09 -10.70
N VAL A 563 27.56 -1.57 -9.51
CA VAL A 563 27.11 -2.38 -8.37
C VAL A 563 25.84 -3.17 -8.74
N THR A 564 24.88 -2.52 -9.40
CA THR A 564 23.63 -3.17 -9.82
C THR A 564 23.89 -4.32 -10.78
N ARG A 565 24.76 -4.11 -11.75
CA ARG A 565 25.15 -5.15 -12.71
C ARG A 565 25.82 -6.34 -12.05
N SER A 566 26.73 -6.09 -11.09
CA SER A 566 27.40 -7.15 -10.32
C SER A 566 26.39 -7.99 -9.54
N VAL A 567 25.51 -7.37 -8.75
CA VAL A 567 24.48 -8.07 -7.93
C VAL A 567 23.51 -8.83 -8.85
N CYS A 568 23.01 -8.19 -9.92
CA CYS A 568 22.10 -8.85 -10.87
C CYS A 568 22.75 -10.07 -11.54
N GLY A 569 24.04 -10.00 -11.85
CA GLY A 569 24.81 -11.13 -12.39
C GLY A 569 24.86 -12.32 -11.40
N GLN A 570 25.04 -12.05 -10.11
CA GLN A 570 25.09 -13.09 -9.07
C GLN A 570 23.74 -13.78 -8.87
N VAL A 571 22.61 -13.06 -9.02
CA VAL A 571 21.27 -13.65 -8.90
C VAL A 571 20.73 -14.23 -10.23
N GLY A 572 21.57 -14.33 -11.28
CA GLY A 572 21.20 -14.96 -12.55
C GLY A 572 20.41 -14.04 -13.51
N LEU A 573 20.30 -12.76 -13.21
CA LEU A 573 19.76 -11.74 -14.11
C LEU A 573 20.89 -11.24 -15.00
N ARG A 574 21.15 -11.95 -16.09
CA ARG A 574 22.13 -11.54 -17.10
C ARG A 574 21.42 -10.69 -18.14
N SER A 575 21.57 -9.39 -18.05
CA SER A 575 21.11 -8.49 -19.09
C SER A 575 22.28 -7.91 -19.86
N HIS A 576 22.19 -7.97 -21.18
CA HIS A 576 23.10 -7.25 -22.08
C HIS A 576 22.75 -5.77 -22.18
N SER A 577 21.55 -5.36 -21.71
CA SER A 577 21.06 -3.99 -21.76
C SER A 577 20.81 -3.46 -20.35
N LEU A 578 21.42 -2.34 -20.04
CA LEU A 578 21.18 -1.54 -18.86
C LEU A 578 20.88 -0.11 -19.30
N LEU A 579 19.86 0.51 -18.74
CA LEU A 579 19.53 1.92 -18.95
C LEU A 579 19.76 2.72 -17.68
N LEU A 580 20.30 3.92 -17.84
CA LEU A 580 20.47 4.89 -16.75
C LEU A 580 19.25 5.83 -16.64
N GLY A 581 19.08 6.45 -15.47
CA GLY A 581 18.05 7.47 -15.28
C GLY A 581 18.16 8.63 -16.26
N SER A 582 19.39 9.04 -16.66
CA SER A 582 19.65 10.03 -17.71
C SER A 582 19.11 9.59 -19.08
N ASP A 583 19.23 8.31 -19.42
CA ASP A 583 18.73 7.78 -20.70
C ASP A 583 17.19 7.78 -20.69
N VAL A 584 16.58 7.38 -19.55
CA VAL A 584 15.13 7.38 -19.35
C VAL A 584 14.56 8.79 -19.47
N GLU A 585 15.26 9.80 -18.92
CA GLU A 585 14.84 11.21 -19.01
C GLU A 585 14.89 11.74 -20.45
N ALA A 586 15.91 11.35 -21.21
CA ALA A 586 16.10 11.79 -22.59
C ALA A 586 15.11 11.16 -23.59
N MET A 587 14.46 10.05 -23.23
CA MET A 587 13.52 9.32 -24.10
C MET A 587 12.10 9.89 -23.97
N ASP A 588 11.39 9.97 -25.12
CA ASP A 588 9.94 10.12 -25.11
C ASP A 588 9.23 8.82 -24.68
N ASP A 589 7.92 8.85 -24.42
CA ASP A 589 7.20 7.69 -23.94
C ASP A 589 7.12 6.54 -24.97
N ALA A 590 7.17 6.81 -26.26
CA ALA A 590 7.15 5.80 -27.30
C ALA A 590 8.51 5.05 -27.37
N ALA A 591 9.62 5.79 -27.31
CA ALA A 591 10.96 5.21 -27.26
C ALA A 591 11.17 4.44 -25.95
N LEU A 592 10.72 5.00 -24.81
CA LEU A 592 10.84 4.34 -23.52
C LEU A 592 10.03 3.03 -23.46
N ARG A 593 8.83 2.98 -24.02
CA ARG A 593 8.03 1.73 -24.12
C ARG A 593 8.79 0.64 -24.86
N ALA A 594 9.40 0.98 -26.01
CA ALA A 594 10.18 0.02 -26.79
C ALA A 594 11.47 -0.41 -26.08
N ALA A 595 12.12 0.50 -25.36
CA ALA A 595 13.34 0.23 -24.59
C ALA A 595 13.04 -0.61 -23.35
N ALA A 596 11.98 -0.29 -22.61
CA ALA A 596 11.58 -0.99 -21.39
C ALA A 596 11.25 -2.48 -21.62
N GLU A 597 10.78 -2.83 -22.82
CA GLU A 597 10.51 -4.22 -23.22
C GLU A 597 11.79 -5.07 -23.21
N ARG A 598 12.89 -4.50 -23.72
CA ARG A 598 14.16 -5.21 -23.96
C ARG A 598 15.14 -5.11 -22.80
N THR A 599 14.91 -4.19 -21.86
CA THR A 599 15.83 -3.90 -20.75
C THR A 599 15.33 -4.54 -19.46
N ASP A 600 16.23 -5.25 -18.77
CA ASP A 600 15.94 -5.89 -17.49
C ASP A 600 16.51 -5.12 -16.30
N ILE A 601 17.50 -4.23 -16.51
CA ILE A 601 18.18 -3.49 -15.46
C ILE A 601 18.11 -1.99 -15.73
N PHE A 602 17.61 -1.24 -14.75
CA PHE A 602 17.56 0.22 -14.78
C PHE A 602 18.21 0.76 -13.49
N ALA A 603 19.22 1.61 -13.64
CA ALA A 603 20.05 2.11 -12.56
C ALA A 603 20.03 3.64 -12.47
N LYS A 604 20.40 4.19 -11.31
CA LYS A 604 20.39 5.64 -11.02
C LYS A 604 19.03 6.31 -11.29
N LEU A 605 17.95 5.60 -10.98
CA LEU A 605 16.58 6.08 -11.21
C LEU A 605 16.10 6.98 -10.07
N THR A 606 15.34 8.00 -10.44
CA THR A 606 14.46 8.74 -9.50
C THR A 606 13.15 7.98 -9.28
N PRO A 607 12.39 8.27 -8.20
CA PRO A 607 11.08 7.66 -7.94
C PRO A 607 10.08 7.86 -9.08
N GLN A 608 10.09 9.03 -9.74
CA GLN A 608 9.23 9.37 -10.87
C GLN A 608 9.58 8.53 -12.10
N GLN A 609 10.88 8.33 -12.37
CA GLN A 609 11.34 7.50 -13.48
C GLN A 609 10.97 6.03 -13.28
N LYS A 610 11.05 5.50 -12.03
CA LYS A 610 10.55 4.16 -11.69
C LYS A 610 9.05 4.01 -12.05
N ALA A 611 8.22 4.97 -11.64
CA ALA A 611 6.78 4.97 -11.93
C ALA A 611 6.50 5.09 -13.45
N ARG A 612 7.27 5.90 -14.17
CA ARG A 612 7.15 6.06 -15.62
C ARG A 612 7.45 4.77 -16.37
N ILE A 613 8.53 4.05 -16.02
CA ILE A 613 8.87 2.75 -16.59
C ILE A 613 7.76 1.73 -16.37
N VAL A 614 7.23 1.64 -15.13
CA VAL A 614 6.13 0.75 -14.79
C VAL A 614 4.88 1.07 -15.62
N THR A 615 4.55 2.34 -15.79
CA THR A 615 3.42 2.78 -16.62
C THR A 615 3.61 2.37 -18.08
N CYS A 616 4.81 2.57 -18.67
CA CYS A 616 5.13 2.16 -20.03
C CYS A 616 4.98 0.64 -20.25
N LEU A 617 5.42 -0.18 -19.30
CA LEU A 617 5.26 -1.64 -19.36
C LEU A 617 3.78 -2.05 -19.32
N ARG A 618 2.94 -1.39 -18.49
CA ARG A 618 1.50 -1.63 -18.46
C ARG A 618 0.82 -1.22 -19.77
N GLU A 619 1.22 -0.12 -20.37
CA GLU A 619 0.69 0.34 -21.66
C GLU A 619 1.07 -0.61 -22.80
N ASN A 620 2.17 -1.35 -22.68
CA ASN A 620 2.54 -2.44 -23.59
C ASN A 620 1.66 -3.70 -23.42
N GLY A 621 0.71 -3.69 -22.49
CA GLY A 621 -0.24 -4.80 -22.25
C GLY A 621 0.21 -5.82 -21.23
N HIS A 622 1.29 -5.54 -20.48
CA HIS A 622 1.72 -6.40 -19.39
C HIS A 622 0.91 -6.18 -18.11
N THR A 623 0.84 -7.22 -17.29
CA THR A 623 0.39 -7.13 -15.90
C THR A 623 1.63 -7.01 -15.02
N VAL A 624 1.87 -5.81 -14.51
CA VAL A 624 3.11 -5.45 -13.83
C VAL A 624 2.91 -5.46 -12.32
N GLY A 625 3.72 -6.26 -11.61
CA GLY A 625 3.92 -6.14 -10.17
C GLY A 625 5.11 -5.24 -9.87
N PHE A 626 5.05 -4.47 -8.80
CA PHE A 626 6.20 -3.73 -8.27
C PHE A 626 6.42 -4.08 -6.81
N MET A 627 7.63 -4.53 -6.48
CA MET A 627 8.04 -4.84 -5.12
C MET A 627 9.11 -3.86 -4.63
N GLY A 628 8.85 -3.24 -3.48
CA GLY A 628 9.78 -2.33 -2.84
C GLY A 628 9.42 -2.07 -1.38
N ASP A 629 10.32 -1.44 -0.62
CA ASP A 629 10.19 -1.21 0.81
C ASP A 629 10.53 0.24 1.23
N GLY A 630 11.06 1.03 0.29
CA GLY A 630 11.48 2.40 0.52
C GLY A 630 10.46 3.47 0.12
N ILE A 631 10.73 4.70 0.54
CA ILE A 631 9.96 5.90 0.13
C ILE A 631 9.95 6.04 -1.40
N ASN A 632 11.09 5.74 -2.02
CA ASN A 632 11.31 5.88 -3.46
C ASN A 632 10.45 4.94 -4.32
N ASP A 633 9.84 3.91 -3.71
CA ASP A 633 9.09 2.86 -4.39
C ASP A 633 7.59 3.11 -4.41
N ALA A 634 7.10 3.96 -3.50
CA ALA A 634 5.67 4.21 -3.32
C ALA A 634 4.96 4.67 -4.60
N ALA A 635 5.59 5.55 -5.40
CA ALA A 635 5.05 6.02 -6.67
C ALA A 635 4.95 4.90 -7.72
N ALA A 636 5.98 4.05 -7.81
CA ALA A 636 6.02 2.92 -8.73
C ALA A 636 5.03 1.81 -8.33
N MET A 637 4.86 1.54 -7.02
CA MET A 637 3.83 0.62 -6.52
C MET A 637 2.43 1.08 -6.89
N LYS A 638 2.11 2.36 -6.72
CA LYS A 638 0.80 2.92 -7.12
C LYS A 638 0.58 2.90 -8.63
N ALA A 639 1.65 3.02 -9.43
CA ALA A 639 1.60 2.93 -10.87
C ALA A 639 1.44 1.49 -11.38
N SER A 640 1.79 0.47 -10.60
CA SER A 640 1.71 -0.95 -10.96
C SER A 640 0.27 -1.51 -10.91
N ASP A 641 0.05 -2.71 -11.46
CA ASP A 641 -1.21 -3.44 -11.33
C ASP A 641 -1.33 -4.12 -9.96
N VAL A 642 -0.21 -4.45 -9.34
CA VAL A 642 -0.14 -4.94 -7.97
C VAL A 642 1.12 -4.41 -7.28
N GLY A 643 0.92 -3.55 -6.30
CA GLY A 643 1.98 -3.06 -5.41
C GLY A 643 2.24 -4.09 -4.31
N ILE A 644 3.51 -4.43 -4.10
CA ILE A 644 3.96 -5.44 -3.14
C ILE A 644 4.98 -4.81 -2.21
N SER A 645 4.80 -4.98 -0.91
CA SER A 645 5.75 -4.52 0.09
C SER A 645 5.98 -5.57 1.17
N VAL A 646 6.83 -5.27 2.12
CA VAL A 646 7.15 -6.16 3.25
C VAL A 646 6.68 -5.53 4.56
N ASP A 647 6.51 -6.32 5.61
CA ASP A 647 6.04 -5.84 6.92
C ASP A 647 7.04 -4.88 7.58
N SER A 648 8.33 -5.07 7.33
CA SER A 648 9.42 -4.20 7.80
C SER A 648 9.64 -2.92 6.97
N ALA A 649 8.87 -2.70 5.91
CA ALA A 649 8.99 -1.52 5.05
C ALA A 649 8.53 -0.24 5.75
N VAL A 650 8.98 0.91 5.25
CA VAL A 650 8.49 2.22 5.70
C VAL A 650 6.98 2.36 5.47
N ASP A 651 6.32 3.17 6.28
CA ASP A 651 4.86 3.30 6.31
C ASP A 651 4.24 3.64 4.95
N ILE A 652 4.86 4.56 4.21
CA ILE A 652 4.37 4.94 2.89
C ILE A 652 4.43 3.79 1.88
N ALA A 653 5.46 2.95 1.95
CA ALA A 653 5.57 1.76 1.10
C ALA A 653 4.50 0.74 1.47
N ARG A 654 4.30 0.45 2.77
CA ARG A 654 3.23 -0.44 3.25
C ARG A 654 1.84 0.07 2.89
N GLU A 655 1.61 1.39 2.97
CA GLU A 655 0.31 1.98 2.62
C GLU A 655 0.05 1.93 1.11
N SER A 656 1.07 2.14 0.29
CA SER A 656 0.98 2.10 -1.17
C SER A 656 0.82 0.69 -1.74
N ALA A 657 1.16 -0.35 -0.97
CA ALA A 657 1.09 -1.73 -1.39
C ALA A 657 -0.33 -2.31 -1.30
N ASP A 658 -0.67 -3.18 -2.24
CA ASP A 658 -1.87 -4.03 -2.23
C ASP A 658 -1.66 -5.33 -1.46
N ILE A 659 -0.41 -5.80 -1.42
CA ILE A 659 0.02 -7.05 -0.79
C ILE A 659 1.22 -6.77 0.10
N ILE A 660 1.22 -7.36 1.29
CA ILE A 660 2.33 -7.29 2.23
C ILE A 660 2.85 -8.70 2.50
N LEU A 661 4.16 -8.88 2.31
CA LEU A 661 4.86 -10.10 2.68
C LEU A 661 5.31 -9.98 4.14
N LEU A 662 4.99 -10.97 4.97
CA LEU A 662 5.42 -11.02 6.38
C LEU A 662 6.90 -11.41 6.53
N GLU A 663 7.51 -11.91 5.49
CA GLU A 663 8.94 -12.17 5.38
C GLU A 663 9.47 -11.51 4.11
N LYS A 664 10.61 -10.88 4.23
CA LYS A 664 11.27 -10.16 3.14
C LYS A 664 12.05 -11.16 2.27
N ASP A 665 11.32 -12.08 1.62
CA ASP A 665 11.84 -13.13 0.75
C ASP A 665 11.02 -13.26 -0.52
N LEU A 666 11.72 -13.27 -1.67
CA LEU A 666 11.11 -13.47 -2.99
C LEU A 666 10.49 -14.85 -3.17
N MET A 667 10.93 -15.88 -2.42
CA MET A 667 10.28 -17.20 -2.43
C MET A 667 8.86 -17.14 -1.85
N VAL A 668 8.62 -16.26 -0.87
CA VAL A 668 7.26 -16.01 -0.35
C VAL A 668 6.39 -15.36 -1.41
N LEU A 669 6.95 -14.43 -2.20
CA LEU A 669 6.25 -13.84 -3.33
C LEU A 669 5.92 -14.86 -4.42
N GLU A 670 6.89 -15.74 -4.77
CA GLU A 670 6.70 -16.82 -5.73
C GLU A 670 5.52 -17.72 -5.32
N GLN A 671 5.48 -18.18 -4.05
CA GLN A 671 4.39 -18.96 -3.51
C GLN A 671 3.05 -18.20 -3.56
N GLY A 672 3.07 -16.88 -3.32
CA GLY A 672 1.92 -16.00 -3.47
C GLY A 672 1.41 -15.95 -4.90
N ALA A 673 2.30 -15.80 -5.87
CA ALA A 673 1.98 -15.77 -7.30
C ALA A 673 1.37 -17.09 -7.79
N ILE A 674 1.93 -18.23 -7.37
CA ILE A 674 1.37 -19.57 -7.67
C ILE A 674 -0.04 -19.72 -7.11
N GLU A 675 -0.25 -19.34 -5.84
CA GLU A 675 -1.57 -19.42 -5.22
C GLU A 675 -2.55 -18.46 -5.90
N GLY A 676 -2.11 -17.25 -6.26
CA GLY A 676 -2.90 -16.29 -7.05
C GLY A 676 -3.34 -16.87 -8.38
N ARG A 677 -2.46 -17.55 -9.13
CA ARG A 677 -2.78 -18.26 -10.38
C ARG A 677 -3.79 -19.37 -10.16
N ARG A 678 -3.63 -20.15 -9.11
CA ARG A 678 -4.57 -21.23 -8.75
C ARG A 678 -5.96 -20.68 -8.48
N ILE A 679 -6.06 -19.58 -7.73
CA ILE A 679 -7.33 -18.91 -7.42
C ILE A 679 -7.95 -18.35 -8.71
N TYR A 680 -7.17 -17.66 -9.54
CA TYR A 680 -7.61 -17.13 -10.82
C TYR A 680 -8.13 -18.24 -11.76
N ALA A 681 -7.37 -19.32 -11.91
CA ALA A 681 -7.76 -20.47 -12.73
C ALA A 681 -9.08 -21.11 -12.24
N ASN A 682 -9.29 -21.21 -10.93
CA ASN A 682 -10.52 -21.71 -10.35
C ASN A 682 -11.72 -20.79 -10.66
N ILE A 683 -11.53 -19.48 -10.61
CA ILE A 683 -12.56 -18.51 -10.98
C ILE A 683 -12.93 -18.64 -12.46
N ILE A 684 -11.93 -18.70 -13.35
CA ILE A 684 -12.18 -18.89 -14.80
C ILE A 684 -12.88 -20.21 -15.11
N LYS A 685 -12.46 -21.31 -14.45
CA LYS A 685 -13.15 -22.60 -14.59
C LYS A 685 -14.62 -22.50 -14.20
N TYR A 686 -14.91 -21.84 -13.09
CA TYR A 686 -16.27 -21.64 -12.62
C TYR A 686 -17.10 -20.79 -13.61
N ILE A 687 -16.53 -19.69 -14.11
CA ILE A 687 -17.20 -18.84 -15.12
C ILE A 687 -17.55 -19.67 -16.37
N LYS A 688 -16.56 -20.43 -16.89
CA LYS A 688 -16.76 -21.30 -18.06
C LYS A 688 -17.82 -22.36 -17.80
N MET A 689 -17.80 -23.04 -16.64
CA MET A 689 -18.76 -24.06 -16.28
C MET A 689 -20.17 -23.47 -16.16
N THR A 690 -20.36 -22.36 -15.51
CA THR A 690 -21.64 -21.66 -15.36
C THR A 690 -22.19 -21.23 -16.71
N ALA A 691 -21.36 -20.61 -17.56
CA ALA A 691 -21.76 -20.22 -18.90
C ALA A 691 -22.16 -21.42 -19.73
N SER A 692 -21.37 -22.50 -19.78
CA SER A 692 -21.66 -23.72 -20.51
C SER A 692 -22.97 -24.37 -20.04
N SER A 693 -23.19 -24.46 -18.71
CA SER A 693 -24.43 -24.99 -18.15
C SER A 693 -25.65 -24.16 -18.55
N ASN A 694 -25.55 -22.83 -18.47
CA ASN A 694 -26.66 -21.96 -18.85
C ASN A 694 -26.98 -22.07 -20.34
N PHE A 695 -26.00 -22.09 -21.24
CA PHE A 695 -26.20 -22.30 -22.66
C PHE A 695 -26.80 -23.70 -22.94
N GLY A 696 -26.25 -24.74 -22.30
CA GLY A 696 -26.77 -26.12 -22.44
C GLY A 696 -28.24 -26.23 -22.03
N ASN A 697 -28.58 -25.68 -20.85
CA ASN A 697 -29.97 -25.68 -20.38
C ASN A 697 -30.90 -24.93 -21.33
N MET A 698 -30.48 -23.80 -21.87
CA MET A 698 -31.24 -22.95 -22.77
C MET A 698 -31.54 -23.66 -24.11
N PHE A 699 -30.52 -24.23 -24.72
CA PHE A 699 -30.71 -25.01 -25.97
C PHE A 699 -31.55 -26.26 -25.73
N SER A 700 -31.40 -26.93 -24.59
CA SER A 700 -32.24 -28.09 -24.22
C SER A 700 -33.71 -27.70 -24.07
N VAL A 701 -33.99 -26.56 -23.40
CA VAL A 701 -35.35 -26.03 -23.25
C VAL A 701 -35.95 -25.64 -24.62
N LEU A 702 -35.17 -25.00 -25.48
CA LEU A 702 -35.58 -24.61 -26.81
C LEU A 702 -35.94 -25.84 -27.65
N ALA A 703 -35.05 -26.84 -27.69
CA ALA A 703 -35.31 -28.09 -28.42
C ALA A 703 -36.53 -28.82 -27.87
N ALA A 704 -36.62 -28.94 -26.54
CA ALA A 704 -37.76 -29.56 -25.90
C ALA A 704 -39.08 -28.82 -26.18
N SER A 705 -39.05 -27.47 -26.17
CA SER A 705 -40.22 -26.64 -26.51
C SER A 705 -40.69 -26.84 -27.96
N ALA A 706 -39.75 -27.11 -28.89
CA ALA A 706 -40.06 -27.33 -30.30
C ALA A 706 -40.63 -28.70 -30.58
N PHE A 707 -40.10 -29.74 -29.92
CA PHE A 707 -40.42 -31.14 -30.27
C PHE A 707 -41.39 -31.86 -29.33
N LEU A 708 -41.52 -31.38 -28.06
CA LEU A 708 -42.40 -32.04 -27.09
C LEU A 708 -43.82 -31.44 -27.11
N PRO A 709 -44.86 -32.26 -27.01
CA PRO A 709 -46.24 -31.80 -26.99
C PRO A 709 -46.66 -31.14 -25.65
N PHE A 710 -45.80 -31.15 -24.65
CA PHE A 710 -46.03 -30.57 -23.33
C PHE A 710 -44.93 -29.57 -22.99
N LEU A 711 -45.16 -28.72 -21.99
CA LEU A 711 -44.12 -27.78 -21.49
C LEU A 711 -43.05 -28.56 -20.75
N PRO A 712 -41.76 -28.50 -21.17
CA PRO A 712 -40.69 -29.16 -20.47
C PRO A 712 -40.53 -28.51 -19.09
N LEU A 713 -40.23 -29.30 -18.05
CA LEU A 713 -40.08 -28.87 -16.66
C LEU A 713 -41.36 -28.36 -15.97
N ALA A 714 -42.53 -28.50 -16.54
CA ALA A 714 -43.79 -28.26 -15.83
C ALA A 714 -44.01 -29.34 -14.78
N PRO A 715 -44.43 -29.04 -13.55
CA PRO A 715 -44.88 -30.04 -12.59
C PRO A 715 -46.08 -30.76 -13.20
N HIS A 716 -46.11 -32.09 -13.11
CA HIS A 716 -47.13 -32.92 -13.73
C HIS A 716 -48.54 -32.50 -13.27
N ARG A 717 -49.28 -31.86 -14.17
CA ARG A 717 -50.74 -31.84 -14.12
C ARG A 717 -51.27 -32.75 -15.21
N ARG A 718 -51.94 -33.76 -14.76
CA ARG A 718 -52.81 -34.70 -15.49
C ARG A 718 -52.49 -34.88 -16.99
N CYS A 719 -51.96 -36.03 -17.33
CA CYS A 719 -51.94 -36.53 -18.71
C CYS A 719 -53.29 -36.24 -19.33
N PRO A 720 -53.45 -35.52 -20.44
CA PRO A 720 -54.70 -35.42 -21.13
C PRO A 720 -55.05 -36.84 -21.50
N THR A 721 -56.28 -37.24 -21.20
CA THR A 721 -56.85 -38.58 -21.40
C THR A 721 -56.91 -39.05 -22.86
N ALA A 722 -56.13 -38.46 -23.79
CA ALA A 722 -56.12 -38.74 -25.19
C ALA A 722 -54.90 -39.50 -25.72
N TRP A 723 -53.92 -39.85 -24.88
CA TRP A 723 -52.84 -40.75 -25.29
C TRP A 723 -52.75 -41.90 -24.30
N PRO A 724 -52.83 -43.18 -24.80
CA PRO A 724 -52.74 -44.35 -23.93
C PRO A 724 -51.34 -44.29 -23.25
N CYS A 725 -51.36 -44.04 -21.95
CA CYS A 725 -50.19 -44.06 -21.12
C CYS A 725 -49.55 -45.46 -21.19
N MET A 726 -48.58 -45.64 -22.09
CA MET A 726 -47.69 -46.78 -22.03
C MET A 726 -46.83 -46.69 -20.82
N LYS A 727 -47.30 -47.30 -19.71
CA LYS A 727 -46.49 -47.78 -18.59
C LYS A 727 -45.82 -46.79 -17.73
N CYS A 728 -46.53 -46.24 -16.75
CA CYS A 728 -46.00 -46.15 -15.37
C CYS A 728 -46.37 -47.46 -14.65
N ARG A 729 -45.69 -48.56 -14.92
CA ARG A 729 -45.52 -49.70 -14.04
C ARG A 729 -44.07 -50.04 -13.98
N ARG A 730 -43.37 -49.44 -13.00
CA ARG A 730 -42.44 -49.97 -11.97
C ARG A 730 -41.77 -48.85 -11.24
#